data_cf2e8d234969a76ee808ce0cc2af5dcb
#
_entry.id   cf2e8d234969a76ee808ce0cc2af5dcb
#
_cell.length_a   1.000
_cell.length_b   1.000
_cell.length_c   1.000
_cell.angle_alpha   90.00
_cell.angle_beta   90.00
_cell.angle_gamma   90.00
#
_symmetry.space_group_name_H-M   'P 1'
#
loop_
_entity.id
_entity.type
_entity.pdbx_description
1 polymer ?
#
loop_
_entity_poly.entity_id
_entity_poly.type
_entity_poly.pdbx_seq_one_letter_code
_entity_poly.pdbx_strand_id
1 'polypeptide(L)'
;MKSPIPLTARPPPSLSPNRQGKKKLSAEEKAAKAAEKSAKEEEKRRKAEEKARRQEEARLKREAEDKEFEAEEHERVAQEDAELEPNRTESAGFHTRRDAILADDVRTRRHEHEWDRAARCVTRPDPRSIQAFEAHVEATLATPPLPFHEAFQLMEECELLAKDCEVYRAWAAEDGDEATAAALASRARTARAAAEFVADKAAARCLDHANEHQDTETGYIATSANDGAHQWCAVWANHVKNPRKKTIEFPNEIGAFAAELPKQVLSQAVAMRARLTHVDTYSELCTNELMAVKGAGILRVDLLSLPPLASAGRGWTVRPVTPLTERIDRVPYPIPRPDDDDDAAPTPAIRISHDLPKDLALVDPSPRVGWWDETKSEWTEAGVSDVVLDADTNRLSFSTIVLERFAVVQSRCAMFPYRAWHVRPTAGNVGDSVTISVTPASFHVTEGSPLEIEVGDGWARLANAEDLSVPRFSALRGMSNEAHTLTPRELIEELSRRGVHLAPDDRDANVLDVKLKDPGLTAAACVDVGIIAPGYFVHSSRWCDDGRFGVNDVVVRVAEVRDPDLVDQLDVHKIFANEHDPAEWRPDRYDWGMRCLLRNERGCAVVDAKDSYDDLNASIDVVVNDGRGDSVGAKAVRSRREGFDPWVPAPVYYPDSRAMLREMSSKGGRERIDDAAATATAATAETLRLLGVFSFTREPTPEPTPEPTPEPELEPDPELDEDGNPVEKPAEEEGAAVVEAGAEVEAGEETTT
;
A
#
# COMPACT_ATOMS: atom_id res chain seq x y z
N MET A 1 -36.62 -4.72 5.31
CA MET A 1 -37.82 -4.19 6.01
C MET A 1 -37.71 -2.69 6.03
N LYS A 2 -38.51 -2.01 5.21
CA LYS A 2 -38.51 -0.54 5.09
C LYS A 2 -39.66 -0.01 5.96
N SER A 3 -39.32 0.89 6.89
CA SER A 3 -40.32 1.62 7.67
C SER A 3 -40.56 3.00 7.05
N PRO A 4 -41.78 3.52 7.02
CA PRO A 4 -42.11 4.77 6.38
C PRO A 4 -42.03 5.97 7.33
N ILE A 5 -41.60 7.12 6.75
CA ILE A 5 -41.52 8.43 7.40
C ILE A 5 -42.88 9.11 7.36
N PRO A 6 -43.37 9.77 8.43
CA PRO A 6 -44.66 10.41 8.45
C PRO A 6 -44.65 11.83 7.86
N LEU A 7 -45.70 12.09 7.08
CA LEU A 7 -46.08 13.40 6.53
C LEU A 7 -46.50 14.36 7.64
N THR A 8 -45.88 15.53 7.71
CA THR A 8 -46.35 16.66 8.54
C THR A 8 -47.27 17.56 7.72
N ALA A 9 -48.42 17.85 8.30
CA ALA A 9 -49.48 18.67 7.73
C ALA A 9 -49.13 20.17 7.68
N ARG A 10 -49.52 20.81 6.58
CA ARG A 10 -49.52 22.28 6.43
C ARG A 10 -50.73 22.90 7.14
N PRO A 11 -50.59 24.06 7.77
CA PRO A 11 -51.72 24.83 8.31
C PRO A 11 -52.49 25.61 7.21
N PRO A 12 -53.76 25.94 7.43
CA PRO A 12 -54.60 26.63 6.45
C PRO A 12 -54.35 28.16 6.39
N PRO A 13 -54.58 28.81 5.27
CA PRO A 13 -54.41 30.23 5.12
C PRO A 13 -55.54 31.03 5.74
N SER A 14 -55.18 32.11 6.43
CA SER A 14 -56.05 33.10 7.03
C SER A 14 -56.72 33.96 5.97
N LEU A 15 -58.02 34.13 6.11
CA LEU A 15 -58.87 35.05 5.38
C LEU A 15 -58.67 36.51 5.86
N SER A 16 -58.46 37.39 4.92
CA SER A 16 -58.73 38.85 5.14
C SER A 16 -59.54 39.39 3.97
N PRO A 17 -60.54 40.20 4.23
CA PRO A 17 -61.45 40.67 3.21
C PRO A 17 -61.05 42.06 2.70
N ASN A 18 -60.93 42.21 1.40
CA ASN A 18 -61.08 43.56 0.84
C ASN A 18 -61.91 43.48 -0.47
N ARG A 19 -63.15 43.92 -0.35
CA ARG A 19 -64.07 44.19 -1.44
C ARG A 19 -63.78 45.56 -2.01
N GLN A 20 -63.25 45.58 -3.21
CA GLN A 20 -63.48 46.74 -4.10
C GLN A 20 -63.97 46.24 -5.45
N GLY A 21 -65.00 46.91 -5.95
CA GLY A 21 -65.90 46.48 -6.98
C GLY A 21 -65.23 46.30 -8.36
N LYS A 22 -65.29 45.10 -8.87
CA LYS A 22 -65.03 44.81 -10.28
C LYS A 22 -66.24 45.19 -11.13
N LYS A 23 -66.10 46.21 -11.99
CA LYS A 23 -67.02 46.49 -13.10
C LYS A 23 -67.20 45.18 -13.89
N LYS A 24 -68.46 44.74 -14.05
CA LYS A 24 -68.81 43.59 -14.88
C LYS A 24 -68.56 43.97 -16.34
N LEU A 25 -67.50 43.38 -16.92
CA LEU A 25 -67.25 43.42 -18.35
C LEU A 25 -68.41 42.80 -19.11
N SER A 26 -68.76 43.36 -20.25
CA SER A 26 -69.82 42.87 -21.14
C SER A 26 -69.49 41.46 -21.66
N ALA A 27 -70.51 40.74 -22.09
CA ALA A 27 -70.31 39.38 -22.61
C ALA A 27 -69.35 39.35 -23.83
N GLU A 28 -69.33 40.39 -24.62
CA GLU A 28 -68.48 40.53 -25.79
C GLU A 28 -67.00 40.78 -25.39
N GLU A 29 -66.72 41.58 -24.36
CA GLU A 29 -65.34 41.79 -23.89
C GLU A 29 -64.75 40.54 -23.21
N LYS A 30 -65.60 39.74 -22.57
CA LYS A 30 -65.16 38.43 -22.04
C LYS A 30 -64.84 37.41 -23.12
N ALA A 31 -65.64 37.41 -24.19
CA ALA A 31 -65.40 36.56 -25.36
C ALA A 31 -64.12 37.00 -26.08
N ALA A 32 -63.87 38.30 -26.24
CA ALA A 32 -62.67 38.82 -26.89
C ALA A 32 -61.36 38.47 -26.06
N LYS A 33 -61.42 38.64 -24.71
CA LYS A 33 -60.29 38.24 -23.84
C LYS A 33 -60.09 36.72 -23.78
N ALA A 34 -61.16 35.94 -23.92
CA ALA A 34 -61.01 34.48 -23.99
C ALA A 34 -60.39 34.06 -25.33
N ALA A 35 -60.81 34.69 -26.45
CA ALA A 35 -60.23 34.43 -27.75
C ALA A 35 -58.76 34.89 -27.83
N GLU A 36 -58.39 36.02 -27.22
CA GLU A 36 -57.01 36.49 -27.16
C GLU A 36 -56.12 35.54 -26.30
N LYS A 37 -56.66 35.05 -25.19
CA LYS A 37 -55.96 34.08 -24.34
C LYS A 37 -55.74 32.73 -25.02
N SER A 38 -56.73 32.23 -25.75
CA SER A 38 -56.62 31.00 -26.54
C SER A 38 -55.60 31.17 -27.69
N ALA A 39 -55.59 32.32 -28.39
CA ALA A 39 -54.63 32.62 -29.44
C ALA A 39 -53.18 32.68 -28.87
N LYS A 40 -52.97 33.30 -27.71
CA LYS A 40 -51.67 33.30 -27.03
C LYS A 40 -51.21 31.91 -26.54
N GLU A 41 -52.17 31.10 -26.09
CA GLU A 41 -51.86 29.71 -25.71
C GLU A 41 -51.52 28.86 -26.92
N GLU A 42 -52.20 29.07 -28.04
CA GLU A 42 -51.93 28.38 -29.31
C GLU A 42 -50.58 28.78 -29.91
N GLU A 43 -50.25 30.08 -29.82
CA GLU A 43 -48.93 30.59 -30.24
C GLU A 43 -47.81 30.03 -29.35
N LYS A 44 -47.99 30.00 -28.02
CA LYS A 44 -47.03 29.37 -27.10
C LYS A 44 -46.83 27.88 -27.40
N ARG A 45 -47.94 27.15 -27.69
CA ARG A 45 -47.85 25.74 -28.03
C ARG A 45 -47.12 25.54 -29.36
N ARG A 46 -47.35 26.37 -30.38
CA ARG A 46 -46.65 26.31 -31.65
C ARG A 46 -45.17 26.61 -31.50
N LYS A 47 -44.78 27.61 -30.67
CA LYS A 47 -43.36 27.93 -30.37
C LYS A 47 -42.69 26.78 -29.60
N ALA A 48 -43.43 26.11 -28.68
CA ALA A 48 -42.89 24.97 -27.94
C ALA A 48 -42.71 23.76 -28.87
N GLU A 49 -43.67 23.48 -29.74
CA GLU A 49 -43.59 22.39 -30.74
C GLU A 49 -42.43 22.67 -31.76
N GLU A 50 -42.23 23.90 -32.18
CA GLU A 50 -41.14 24.26 -33.08
C GLU A 50 -39.78 24.13 -32.38
N LYS A 51 -39.68 24.55 -31.11
CA LYS A 51 -38.46 24.35 -30.28
C LYS A 51 -38.17 22.88 -30.07
N ALA A 52 -39.17 22.07 -29.76
CA ALA A 52 -39.02 20.62 -29.58
C ALA A 52 -38.54 19.96 -30.90
N ARG A 53 -39.13 20.36 -32.06
CA ARG A 53 -38.69 19.84 -33.37
C ARG A 53 -37.25 20.21 -33.67
N ARG A 54 -36.83 21.46 -33.43
CA ARG A 54 -35.45 21.88 -33.63
C ARG A 54 -34.47 21.13 -32.68
N GLN A 55 -34.88 20.85 -31.48
CA GLN A 55 -34.06 20.05 -30.54
C GLN A 55 -33.96 18.60 -31.01
N GLU A 56 -35.03 18.02 -31.52
CA GLU A 56 -35.06 16.67 -32.10
C GLU A 56 -34.20 16.56 -33.38
N GLU A 57 -34.31 17.54 -34.27
CA GLU A 57 -33.44 17.61 -35.46
C GLU A 57 -31.97 17.77 -35.11
N ALA A 58 -31.65 18.58 -34.08
CA ALA A 58 -30.28 18.76 -33.59
C ALA A 58 -29.76 17.47 -32.92
N ARG A 59 -30.61 16.74 -32.18
CA ARG A 59 -30.25 15.44 -31.59
C ARG A 59 -29.95 14.41 -32.67
N LEU A 60 -30.86 14.25 -33.63
CA LEU A 60 -30.67 13.31 -34.73
C LEU A 60 -29.43 13.63 -35.59
N LYS A 61 -29.16 14.92 -35.76
CA LYS A 61 -27.92 15.35 -36.46
C LYS A 61 -26.66 14.96 -35.67
N ARG A 62 -26.66 15.16 -34.35
CA ARG A 62 -25.55 14.73 -33.49
C ARG A 62 -25.38 13.21 -33.50
N GLU A 63 -26.46 12.46 -33.38
CA GLU A 63 -26.43 10.99 -33.44
C GLU A 63 -25.92 10.48 -34.81
N ALA A 64 -26.19 11.19 -35.90
CA ALA A 64 -25.65 10.86 -37.23
C ALA A 64 -24.14 11.18 -37.31
N GLU A 65 -23.73 12.35 -36.83
CA GLU A 65 -22.33 12.77 -36.76
C GLU A 65 -21.52 11.83 -35.84
N ASP A 66 -22.10 11.40 -34.70
CA ASP A 66 -21.48 10.47 -33.79
C ASP A 66 -21.25 9.08 -34.43
N LYS A 67 -22.25 8.58 -35.18
CA LYS A 67 -22.10 7.32 -35.93
C LYS A 67 -21.10 7.38 -37.08
N GLU A 68 -21.03 8.50 -37.78
CA GLU A 68 -20.03 8.71 -38.83
C GLU A 68 -18.61 8.74 -38.19
N PHE A 69 -18.47 9.45 -37.08
CA PHE A 69 -17.22 9.49 -36.30
C PHE A 69 -16.82 8.09 -35.76
N GLU A 70 -17.77 7.33 -35.19
CA GLU A 70 -17.50 5.96 -34.76
C GLU A 70 -17.04 5.05 -35.88
N ALA A 71 -17.61 5.20 -37.07
CA ALA A 71 -17.22 4.43 -38.25
C ALA A 71 -15.81 4.80 -38.75
N GLU A 72 -15.49 6.11 -38.81
CA GLU A 72 -14.15 6.58 -39.15
C GLU A 72 -13.11 6.14 -38.15
N GLU A 73 -13.44 6.18 -36.86
CA GLU A 73 -12.55 5.72 -35.78
C GLU A 73 -12.29 4.21 -35.85
N HIS A 74 -13.31 3.40 -36.12
CA HIS A 74 -13.15 1.97 -36.35
C HIS A 74 -12.22 1.67 -37.51
N GLU A 75 -12.38 2.38 -38.62
CA GLU A 75 -11.52 2.20 -39.79
C GLU A 75 -10.08 2.62 -39.49
N ARG A 76 -9.88 3.73 -38.76
CA ARG A 76 -8.56 4.19 -38.34
C ARG A 76 -7.88 3.15 -37.42
N VAL A 77 -8.60 2.63 -36.40
CA VAL A 77 -8.08 1.61 -35.48
C VAL A 77 -7.71 0.33 -36.26
N ALA A 78 -8.52 -0.09 -37.21
CA ALA A 78 -8.22 -1.25 -38.03
C ALA A 78 -6.98 -1.06 -38.93
N GLN A 79 -6.74 0.16 -39.44
CA GLN A 79 -5.53 0.49 -40.20
C GLN A 79 -4.29 0.48 -39.24
N GLU A 80 -4.38 1.10 -38.07
CA GLU A 80 -3.31 1.08 -37.07
C GLU A 80 -2.97 -0.35 -36.65
N ASP A 81 -3.97 -1.19 -36.41
CA ASP A 81 -3.77 -2.58 -36.01
C ASP A 81 -3.05 -3.37 -37.12
N ALA A 82 -3.38 -3.13 -38.37
CA ALA A 82 -2.70 -3.75 -39.50
C ALA A 82 -1.23 -3.31 -39.66
N GLU A 83 -0.93 -2.05 -39.37
CA GLU A 83 0.44 -1.49 -39.37
C GLU A 83 1.26 -1.99 -38.19
N LEU A 84 0.61 -2.24 -37.03
CA LEU A 84 1.26 -2.76 -35.82
C LEU A 84 1.53 -4.25 -35.86
N GLU A 85 0.86 -5.04 -36.71
CA GLU A 85 0.96 -6.50 -36.72
C GLU A 85 2.40 -7.03 -36.92
N PRO A 86 3.24 -6.46 -37.83
CA PRO A 86 4.64 -6.85 -37.92
C PRO A 86 5.42 -6.61 -36.62
N ASN A 87 5.19 -5.45 -35.96
CA ASN A 87 5.83 -5.11 -34.71
C ASN A 87 5.34 -6.03 -33.57
N ARG A 88 4.06 -6.38 -33.53
CA ARG A 88 3.51 -7.37 -32.59
C ARG A 88 4.15 -8.74 -32.74
N THR A 89 4.37 -9.19 -33.98
CA THR A 89 5.03 -10.48 -34.26
C THR A 89 6.49 -10.47 -33.80
N GLU A 90 7.24 -9.39 -34.06
CA GLU A 90 8.62 -9.25 -33.62
C GLU A 90 8.71 -9.18 -32.07
N SER A 91 7.85 -8.38 -31.44
CA SER A 91 7.76 -8.24 -29.99
C SER A 91 7.39 -9.56 -29.35
N ALA A 92 6.38 -10.28 -29.85
CA ALA A 92 6.01 -11.60 -29.36
C ALA A 92 7.17 -12.60 -29.45
N GLY A 93 7.93 -12.57 -30.54
CA GLY A 93 9.14 -13.37 -30.69
C GLY A 93 10.24 -13.03 -29.70
N PHE A 94 10.40 -11.76 -29.36
CA PHE A 94 11.34 -11.32 -28.32
C PHE A 94 10.89 -11.82 -26.94
N HIS A 95 9.65 -11.60 -26.56
CA HIS A 95 9.11 -12.05 -25.27
C HIS A 95 9.14 -13.57 -25.13
N THR A 96 8.80 -14.32 -26.17
CA THR A 96 8.90 -15.79 -26.15
C THR A 96 10.32 -16.28 -25.85
N ARG A 97 11.34 -15.67 -26.46
CA ARG A 97 12.74 -16.03 -26.17
C ARG A 97 13.14 -15.65 -24.75
N ARG A 98 12.76 -14.47 -24.29
CA ARG A 98 12.98 -14.00 -22.92
C ARG A 98 12.34 -14.94 -21.90
N ASP A 99 11.06 -15.27 -22.09
CA ASP A 99 10.30 -16.14 -21.18
C ASP A 99 10.89 -17.55 -21.11
N ALA A 100 11.44 -18.06 -22.22
CA ALA A 100 12.14 -19.35 -22.23
C ALA A 100 13.41 -19.31 -21.35
N ILE A 101 14.19 -18.24 -21.40
CA ILE A 101 15.38 -18.04 -20.55
C ILE A 101 14.97 -17.94 -19.07
N LEU A 102 13.92 -17.16 -18.76
CA LEU A 102 13.43 -17.01 -17.40
C LEU A 102 12.86 -18.32 -16.84
N ALA A 103 12.14 -19.09 -17.63
CA ALA A 103 11.64 -20.39 -17.22
C ALA A 103 12.77 -21.40 -16.95
N ASP A 104 13.89 -21.30 -17.67
CA ASP A 104 15.08 -22.12 -17.41
C ASP A 104 15.76 -21.72 -16.11
N ASP A 105 15.91 -20.42 -15.86
CA ASP A 105 16.47 -19.86 -14.62
C ASP A 105 15.64 -20.27 -13.39
N VAL A 106 14.30 -20.14 -13.45
CA VAL A 106 13.39 -20.58 -12.37
C VAL A 106 13.56 -22.07 -12.10
N ARG A 107 13.65 -22.92 -13.15
CA ARG A 107 13.88 -24.36 -12.98
C ARG A 107 15.22 -24.64 -12.30
N THR A 108 16.26 -23.92 -12.68
CA THR A 108 17.60 -24.09 -12.12
C THR A 108 17.59 -23.74 -10.62
N ARG A 109 17.05 -22.58 -10.23
CA ARG A 109 16.95 -22.17 -8.83
C ARG A 109 16.12 -23.13 -7.98
N ARG A 110 15.00 -23.62 -8.50
CA ARG A 110 14.17 -24.63 -7.79
C ARG A 110 14.92 -25.95 -7.62
N HIS A 111 15.66 -26.38 -8.63
CA HIS A 111 16.48 -27.58 -8.56
C HIS A 111 17.64 -27.43 -7.55
N GLU A 112 18.30 -26.27 -7.52
CA GLU A 112 19.36 -25.97 -6.55
C GLU A 112 18.82 -25.99 -5.11
N HIS A 113 17.65 -25.42 -4.88
CA HIS A 113 16.99 -25.46 -3.57
C HIS A 113 16.67 -26.91 -3.13
N GLU A 114 16.13 -27.73 -4.03
CA GLU A 114 15.84 -29.14 -3.71
C GLU A 114 17.13 -29.94 -3.48
N TRP A 115 18.16 -29.66 -4.26
CA TRP A 115 19.49 -30.26 -4.07
C TRP A 115 20.09 -29.86 -2.74
N ASP A 116 20.04 -28.59 -2.35
CA ASP A 116 20.56 -28.11 -1.06
C ASP A 116 19.81 -28.75 0.11
N ARG A 117 18.49 -28.87 0.03
CA ARG A 117 17.66 -29.59 0.98
C ARG A 117 18.10 -31.05 1.14
N ALA A 118 18.35 -31.72 0.02
CA ALA A 118 18.83 -33.11 0.01
C ALA A 118 20.27 -33.24 0.56
N ALA A 119 21.16 -32.34 0.17
CA ALA A 119 22.56 -32.31 0.60
C ALA A 119 22.71 -32.05 2.10
N ARG A 120 21.82 -31.24 2.69
CA ARG A 120 21.74 -31.01 4.15
C ARG A 120 21.04 -32.14 4.91
N CYS A 121 20.61 -33.20 4.23
CA CYS A 121 19.88 -34.31 4.84
C CYS A 121 18.69 -33.87 5.71
N VAL A 122 17.89 -32.94 5.20
CA VAL A 122 16.72 -32.43 5.93
C VAL A 122 15.74 -33.58 6.20
N THR A 123 15.47 -33.85 7.47
CA THR A 123 14.63 -34.96 7.93
C THR A 123 13.14 -34.65 7.87
N ARG A 124 12.78 -33.38 7.80
CA ARG A 124 11.38 -32.92 7.71
C ARG A 124 10.75 -33.42 6.40
N PRO A 125 9.45 -33.80 6.43
CA PRO A 125 8.75 -34.28 5.25
C PRO A 125 8.69 -33.22 4.15
N ASP A 126 8.57 -33.66 2.89
CA ASP A 126 8.24 -32.78 1.78
C ASP A 126 6.79 -32.28 1.97
N PRO A 127 6.58 -30.95 2.07
CA PRO A 127 5.24 -30.38 2.27
C PRO A 127 4.25 -30.69 1.14
N ARG A 128 4.73 -31.03 -0.05
CA ARG A 128 3.90 -31.43 -1.20
C ARG A 128 3.26 -32.80 -1.00
N SER A 129 3.91 -33.67 -0.21
CA SER A 129 3.37 -34.98 0.13
C SER A 129 2.40 -34.90 1.31
N ILE A 130 1.10 -34.93 1.03
CA ILE A 130 0.04 -34.85 2.06
C ILE A 130 0.24 -35.93 3.14
N GLN A 131 0.43 -37.17 2.73
CA GLN A 131 0.55 -38.30 3.63
C GLN A 131 1.77 -38.22 4.55
N ALA A 132 2.92 -37.79 4.01
CA ALA A 132 4.14 -37.62 4.81
C ALA A 132 4.00 -36.44 5.79
N PHE A 133 3.38 -35.36 5.37
CA PHE A 133 3.09 -34.20 6.21
C PHE A 133 2.14 -34.56 7.37
N GLU A 134 1.00 -35.18 7.08
CA GLU A 134 0.00 -35.59 8.08
C GLU A 134 0.59 -36.57 9.08
N ALA A 135 1.30 -37.60 8.61
CA ALA A 135 1.97 -38.55 9.49
C ALA A 135 3.00 -37.91 10.43
N HIS A 136 3.75 -36.91 9.93
CA HIS A 136 4.71 -36.17 10.75
C HIS A 136 4.01 -35.34 11.82
N VAL A 137 2.94 -34.60 11.48
CA VAL A 137 2.16 -33.82 12.43
C VAL A 137 1.51 -34.72 13.45
N GLU A 138 0.90 -35.85 13.05
CA GLU A 138 0.32 -36.83 13.99
C GLU A 138 1.37 -37.39 14.95
N ALA A 139 2.56 -37.75 14.46
CA ALA A 139 3.66 -38.21 15.30
C ALA A 139 4.09 -37.13 16.32
N THR A 140 4.19 -35.89 15.89
CA THR A 140 4.49 -34.72 16.74
C THR A 140 3.44 -34.55 17.84
N LEU A 141 2.17 -34.58 17.50
CA LEU A 141 1.06 -34.46 18.43
C LEU A 141 0.97 -35.66 19.41
N ALA A 142 1.33 -36.86 18.93
CA ALA A 142 1.37 -38.08 19.77
C ALA A 142 2.60 -38.15 20.69
N THR A 143 3.65 -37.36 20.44
CA THR A 143 4.88 -37.35 21.25
C THR A 143 4.53 -37.08 22.73
N PRO A 144 5.05 -37.88 23.68
CA PRO A 144 4.81 -37.65 25.09
C PRO A 144 5.41 -36.29 25.52
N PRO A 145 4.99 -35.73 26.68
CA PRO A 145 5.54 -34.49 27.18
C PRO A 145 7.05 -34.60 27.38
N LEU A 146 7.79 -33.81 26.62
CA LEU A 146 9.26 -33.77 26.63
C LEU A 146 9.77 -32.80 27.72
N PRO A 147 11.05 -32.93 28.17
CA PRO A 147 11.75 -31.86 28.87
C PRO A 147 11.68 -30.55 28.08
N PHE A 148 11.71 -29.42 28.77
CA PHE A 148 11.40 -28.12 28.17
C PHE A 148 12.29 -27.77 26.96
N HIS A 149 13.60 -28.06 27.04
CA HIS A 149 14.53 -27.84 25.98
C HIS A 149 14.28 -28.72 24.73
N GLU A 150 14.00 -30.00 24.94
CA GLU A 150 13.68 -30.94 23.85
C GLU A 150 12.34 -30.58 23.19
N ALA A 151 11.38 -30.16 23.99
CA ALA A 151 10.10 -29.66 23.47
C ALA A 151 10.28 -28.41 22.61
N PHE A 152 11.19 -27.52 23.01
CA PHE A 152 11.50 -26.32 22.24
C PHE A 152 12.12 -26.66 20.86
N GLN A 153 13.02 -27.62 20.80
CA GLN A 153 13.56 -28.11 19.53
C GLN A 153 12.47 -28.66 18.60
N LEU A 154 11.50 -29.41 19.18
CA LEU A 154 10.37 -29.92 18.40
C LEU A 154 9.45 -28.80 17.91
N MET A 155 9.27 -27.73 18.68
CA MET A 155 8.54 -26.54 18.24
C MET A 155 9.26 -25.86 17.06
N GLU A 156 10.58 -25.75 17.14
CA GLU A 156 11.42 -25.18 16.08
C GLU A 156 11.32 -25.99 14.77
N GLU A 157 11.33 -27.32 14.86
CA GLU A 157 11.11 -28.19 13.69
C GLU A 157 9.74 -27.98 13.04
N CYS A 158 8.70 -27.75 13.84
CA CYS A 158 7.37 -27.43 13.31
C CYS A 158 7.34 -26.08 12.60
N GLU A 159 8.02 -25.06 13.13
CA GLU A 159 8.12 -23.75 12.48
C GLU A 159 8.93 -23.83 11.17
N LEU A 160 10.01 -24.59 11.14
CA LEU A 160 10.77 -24.84 9.93
C LEU A 160 9.96 -25.58 8.86
N LEU A 161 9.12 -26.55 9.29
CA LEU A 161 8.19 -27.23 8.37
C LEU A 161 7.14 -26.26 7.81
N ALA A 162 6.64 -25.34 8.63
CA ALA A 162 5.73 -24.29 8.17
C ALA A 162 6.41 -23.35 7.16
N LYS A 163 7.67 -23.00 7.40
CA LYS A 163 8.48 -22.20 6.46
C LYS A 163 8.71 -22.95 5.14
N ASP A 164 9.01 -24.25 5.20
CA ASP A 164 9.10 -25.09 3.97
C ASP A 164 7.78 -25.04 3.19
N CYS A 165 6.62 -25.13 3.86
CA CYS A 165 5.31 -24.98 3.21
C CYS A 165 5.16 -23.63 2.50
N GLU A 166 5.65 -22.55 3.07
CA GLU A 166 5.56 -21.21 2.49
C GLU A 166 6.42 -21.05 1.25
N VAL A 167 7.62 -21.65 1.23
CA VAL A 167 8.48 -21.65 0.03
C VAL A 167 7.76 -22.33 -1.15
N TYR A 168 7.21 -23.53 -0.92
CA TYR A 168 6.48 -24.24 -1.99
C TYR A 168 5.15 -23.57 -2.34
N ARG A 169 4.52 -22.86 -1.41
CA ARG A 169 3.35 -22.02 -1.67
C ARG A 169 3.69 -20.89 -2.64
N ALA A 170 4.82 -20.23 -2.43
CA ALA A 170 5.27 -19.17 -3.33
C ALA A 170 5.50 -19.71 -4.75
N TRP A 171 6.12 -20.87 -4.89
CA TRP A 171 6.30 -21.51 -6.20
C TRP A 171 4.97 -21.87 -6.88
N ALA A 172 4.02 -22.42 -6.12
CA ALA A 172 2.69 -22.73 -6.66
C ALA A 172 1.94 -21.47 -7.12
N ALA A 173 2.07 -20.37 -6.38
CA ALA A 173 1.50 -19.09 -6.76
C ALA A 173 2.16 -18.50 -8.02
N GLU A 174 3.49 -18.63 -8.17
CA GLU A 174 4.22 -18.26 -9.38
C GLU A 174 3.77 -19.07 -10.61
N ASP A 175 3.46 -20.36 -10.41
CA ASP A 175 2.94 -21.24 -11.46
C ASP A 175 1.43 -21.02 -11.75
N GLY A 176 0.76 -20.13 -10.99
CA GLY A 176 -0.70 -19.88 -11.11
C GLY A 176 -1.57 -21.01 -10.54
N ASP A 177 -1.00 -21.95 -9.76
CA ASP A 177 -1.74 -23.00 -9.08
C ASP A 177 -2.24 -22.55 -7.70
N GLU A 178 -3.32 -21.76 -7.72
CA GLU A 178 -3.95 -21.21 -6.51
C GLU A 178 -4.45 -22.32 -5.56
N ALA A 179 -4.89 -23.46 -6.10
CA ALA A 179 -5.40 -24.58 -5.30
C ALA A 179 -4.29 -25.20 -4.44
N THR A 180 -3.13 -25.47 -5.06
CA THR A 180 -1.95 -25.97 -4.34
C THR A 180 -1.40 -24.94 -3.37
N ALA A 181 -1.36 -23.65 -3.75
CA ALA A 181 -0.92 -22.57 -2.88
C ALA A 181 -1.80 -22.47 -1.63
N ALA A 182 -3.13 -22.50 -1.76
CA ALA A 182 -4.07 -22.51 -0.65
C ALA A 182 -3.93 -23.73 0.26
N ALA A 183 -3.70 -24.92 -0.32
CA ALA A 183 -3.46 -26.15 0.43
C ALA A 183 -2.17 -26.07 1.26
N LEU A 184 -1.09 -25.53 0.70
CA LEU A 184 0.19 -25.33 1.39
C LEU A 184 0.09 -24.30 2.50
N ALA A 185 -0.66 -23.21 2.29
CA ALA A 185 -0.95 -22.23 3.35
C ALA A 185 -1.70 -22.88 4.53
N SER A 186 -2.64 -23.78 4.24
CA SER A 186 -3.36 -24.53 5.29
C SER A 186 -2.40 -25.45 6.07
N ARG A 187 -1.46 -26.12 5.37
CA ARG A 187 -0.44 -26.97 6.03
C ARG A 187 0.50 -26.16 6.92
N ALA A 188 0.93 -24.98 6.46
CA ALA A 188 1.75 -24.09 7.27
C ALA A 188 1.05 -23.72 8.59
N ARG A 189 -0.25 -23.38 8.54
CA ARG A 189 -1.04 -23.12 9.75
C ARG A 189 -1.15 -24.35 10.65
N THR A 190 -1.32 -25.53 10.09
CA THR A 190 -1.39 -26.80 10.85
C THR A 190 -0.07 -27.10 11.55
N ALA A 191 1.07 -26.90 10.91
CA ALA A 191 2.39 -27.09 11.50
C ALA A 191 2.61 -26.11 12.68
N ARG A 192 2.23 -24.83 12.54
CA ARG A 192 2.29 -23.85 13.62
C ARG A 192 1.35 -24.18 14.78
N ALA A 193 0.16 -24.68 14.49
CA ALA A 193 -0.75 -25.16 15.55
C ALA A 193 -0.16 -26.35 16.31
N ALA A 194 0.58 -27.23 15.65
CA ALA A 194 1.32 -28.31 16.31
C ALA A 194 2.43 -27.76 17.22
N ALA A 195 3.19 -26.74 16.79
CA ALA A 195 4.18 -26.05 17.64
C ALA A 195 3.54 -25.46 18.90
N GLU A 196 2.39 -24.79 18.79
CA GLU A 196 1.64 -24.27 19.95
C GLU A 196 1.20 -25.40 20.91
N PHE A 197 0.72 -26.51 20.36
CA PHE A 197 0.32 -27.65 21.16
C PHE A 197 1.51 -28.30 21.91
N VAL A 198 2.67 -28.35 21.27
CA VAL A 198 3.91 -28.82 21.94
C VAL A 198 4.32 -27.86 23.05
N ALA A 199 4.20 -26.53 22.83
CA ALA A 199 4.45 -25.53 23.87
C ALA A 199 3.51 -25.69 25.08
N ASP A 200 2.23 -25.98 24.83
CA ASP A 200 1.26 -26.25 25.90
C ASP A 200 1.65 -27.50 26.70
N LYS A 201 2.04 -28.58 26.03
CA LYS A 201 2.51 -29.81 26.71
C LYS A 201 3.79 -29.57 27.54
N ALA A 202 4.73 -28.78 26.99
CA ALA A 202 5.97 -28.47 27.70
C ALA A 202 5.72 -27.64 28.95
N ALA A 203 4.85 -26.64 28.87
CA ALA A 203 4.46 -25.85 30.03
C ALA A 203 3.73 -26.71 31.07
N ALA A 204 2.80 -27.57 30.66
CA ALA A 204 2.11 -28.51 31.56
C ALA A 204 3.09 -29.43 32.32
N ARG A 205 4.05 -30.00 31.59
CA ARG A 205 5.09 -30.83 32.20
C ARG A 205 5.94 -30.04 33.18
N CYS A 206 6.36 -28.83 32.82
CA CYS A 206 7.16 -27.96 33.69
C CYS A 206 6.43 -27.69 34.99
N LEU A 207 5.13 -27.37 34.93
CA LEU A 207 4.31 -27.12 36.10
C LEU A 207 4.07 -28.38 36.97
N ASP A 208 3.96 -29.53 36.34
CA ASP A 208 3.84 -30.83 37.04
C ASP A 208 5.11 -31.22 37.78
N HIS A 209 6.26 -30.91 37.19
CA HIS A 209 7.58 -31.24 37.74
C HIS A 209 8.25 -29.99 38.36
N ALA A 210 7.44 -29.17 39.00
CA ALA A 210 7.84 -27.90 39.56
C ALA A 210 9.12 -27.98 40.44
N ASN A 211 9.28 -29.07 41.15
CA ASN A 211 10.44 -29.28 42.05
C ASN A 211 11.79 -29.37 41.29
N GLU A 212 11.78 -29.71 40.01
CA GLU A 212 13.00 -29.82 39.20
C GLU A 212 13.54 -28.44 38.79
N HIS A 213 12.65 -27.43 38.78
CA HIS A 213 12.94 -26.08 38.29
C HIS A 213 12.82 -25.01 39.39
N GLN A 214 12.66 -25.43 40.67
CA GLN A 214 12.44 -24.51 41.76
C GLN A 214 13.77 -23.91 42.24
N ASP A 215 13.85 -22.59 42.22
CA ASP A 215 14.92 -21.85 42.86
C ASP A 215 14.80 -21.97 44.40
N THR A 216 15.88 -22.39 45.02
CA THR A 216 15.93 -22.65 46.49
C THR A 216 15.84 -21.37 47.33
N GLU A 217 16.23 -20.22 46.77
CA GLU A 217 16.21 -18.95 47.50
C GLU A 217 14.85 -18.25 47.43
N THR A 218 14.24 -18.22 46.25
CA THR A 218 12.99 -17.50 46.00
C THR A 218 11.77 -18.41 46.13
N GLY A 219 11.94 -19.72 45.94
CA GLY A 219 10.85 -20.70 45.86
C GLY A 219 10.05 -20.60 44.54
N TYR A 220 10.47 -19.76 43.60
CA TYR A 220 9.84 -19.65 42.29
C TYR A 220 10.37 -20.71 41.35
N ILE A 221 9.55 -21.03 40.33
CA ILE A 221 9.95 -21.84 39.20
C ILE A 221 10.23 -20.90 38.05
N ALA A 222 11.39 -21.07 37.40
CA ALA A 222 11.71 -20.37 36.17
C ALA A 222 12.49 -21.29 35.24
N THR A 223 11.98 -21.48 34.03
CA THR A 223 12.66 -22.23 32.99
C THR A 223 12.48 -21.51 31.64
N SER A 224 13.49 -21.62 30.79
CA SER A 224 13.46 -21.01 29.48
C SER A 224 14.25 -21.81 28.46
N ALA A 225 13.95 -21.64 27.20
CA ALA A 225 14.70 -22.14 26.05
C ALA A 225 14.67 -21.13 24.91
N ASN A 226 15.75 -21.07 24.16
CA ASN A 226 15.88 -20.20 22.97
C ASN A 226 16.59 -20.95 21.83
N ASP A 227 16.47 -20.44 20.63
CA ASP A 227 17.11 -20.96 19.42
C ASP A 227 18.41 -20.23 19.05
N GLY A 228 18.84 -19.27 19.87
CA GLY A 228 19.97 -18.38 19.56
C GLY A 228 19.67 -17.35 18.46
N ALA A 229 18.51 -17.41 17.82
CA ALA A 229 18.07 -16.56 16.73
C ALA A 229 16.88 -15.67 17.11
N HIS A 230 16.76 -15.33 18.38
CA HIS A 230 15.74 -14.46 18.99
C HIS A 230 14.37 -15.09 19.26
N GLN A 231 14.13 -16.35 18.90
CA GLN A 231 12.93 -17.06 19.38
C GLN A 231 13.18 -17.67 20.74
N TRP A 232 12.20 -17.57 21.60
CA TRP A 232 12.31 -18.13 22.94
C TRP A 232 10.95 -18.46 23.53
N CYS A 233 10.96 -19.37 24.51
CA CYS A 233 9.82 -19.70 25.33
C CYS A 233 10.26 -19.80 26.80
N ALA A 234 9.45 -19.28 27.70
CA ALA A 234 9.74 -19.29 29.13
C ALA A 234 8.48 -19.53 29.94
N VAL A 235 8.63 -20.24 31.05
CA VAL A 235 7.58 -20.51 32.05
C VAL A 235 8.09 -20.14 33.44
N TRP A 236 7.30 -19.34 34.12
CA TRP A 236 7.51 -18.98 35.51
C TRP A 236 6.28 -19.37 36.34
N ALA A 237 6.47 -19.82 37.61
CA ALA A 237 5.36 -20.13 38.46
C ALA A 237 5.63 -19.74 39.93
N ASN A 238 4.57 -19.29 40.60
CA ASN A 238 4.58 -18.87 42.01
C ASN A 238 3.76 -19.83 42.89
N HIS A 239 4.36 -20.93 43.31
CA HIS A 239 3.70 -21.88 44.21
C HIS A 239 3.57 -21.39 45.65
N VAL A 240 4.55 -20.59 46.09
CA VAL A 240 4.63 -20.16 47.50
C VAL A 240 3.79 -18.92 47.79
N LYS A 241 3.12 -18.36 46.79
CA LYS A 241 2.30 -17.13 46.89
C LYS A 241 3.04 -15.99 47.58
N ASN A 242 4.33 -15.84 47.29
CA ASN A 242 5.18 -14.86 47.93
C ASN A 242 5.17 -13.53 47.17
N PRO A 243 4.59 -12.44 47.73
CA PRO A 243 4.50 -11.16 47.07
C PRO A 243 5.76 -10.29 47.21
N ARG A 244 6.86 -10.79 47.80
CA ARG A 244 8.04 -9.99 48.10
C ARG A 244 8.78 -9.52 46.85
N LYS A 245 8.97 -10.41 45.85
CA LYS A 245 9.60 -10.07 44.58
C LYS A 245 8.50 -9.86 43.56
N LYS A 246 8.37 -8.64 43.07
CA LYS A 246 7.34 -8.27 42.07
C LYS A 246 7.81 -8.54 40.66
N THR A 247 9.11 -8.44 40.41
CA THR A 247 9.68 -8.58 39.08
C THR A 247 10.02 -10.05 38.84
N ILE A 248 9.51 -10.57 37.73
CA ILE A 248 9.88 -11.86 37.16
C ILE A 248 11.02 -11.60 36.19
N GLU A 249 12.09 -12.33 36.38
CA GLU A 249 13.24 -12.34 35.48
C GLU A 249 13.57 -13.79 35.17
N PHE A 250 13.97 -14.04 33.95
CA PHE A 250 14.41 -15.37 33.54
C PHE A 250 15.95 -15.41 33.43
N PRO A 251 16.55 -16.60 33.48
CA PRO A 251 17.98 -16.75 33.27
C PRO A 251 18.43 -16.10 31.94
N ASN A 252 19.64 -15.59 31.88
CA ASN A 252 20.23 -14.68 30.87
C ASN A 252 20.22 -15.16 29.43
N GLU A 253 19.57 -16.24 29.09
CA GLU A 253 19.59 -16.84 27.76
C GLU A 253 18.41 -16.44 26.87
N ILE A 254 17.45 -15.65 27.39
CA ILE A 254 16.28 -15.20 26.63
C ILE A 254 16.20 -13.69 26.68
N GLY A 255 16.41 -13.01 25.58
CA GLY A 255 16.16 -11.60 25.27
C GLY A 255 15.75 -10.67 26.42
N ALA A 256 16.40 -10.81 27.59
CA ALA A 256 16.17 -10.08 28.84
C ALA A 256 14.69 -9.78 29.15
N PHE A 257 13.80 -10.76 28.90
CA PHE A 257 12.37 -10.62 29.23
C PHE A 257 12.19 -10.45 30.74
N ALA A 258 11.42 -9.46 31.16
CA ALA A 258 11.00 -9.25 32.51
C ALA A 258 9.54 -8.80 32.58
N ALA A 259 8.85 -9.17 33.66
CA ALA A 259 7.49 -8.71 33.93
C ALA A 259 7.34 -8.28 35.40
N GLU A 260 6.72 -7.13 35.65
CA GLU A 260 6.38 -6.66 36.97
C GLU A 260 4.92 -6.99 37.29
N LEU A 261 4.69 -7.97 38.13
CA LEU A 261 3.35 -8.39 38.49
C LEU A 261 2.78 -7.61 39.68
N PRO A 262 1.51 -7.20 39.59
CA PRO A 262 0.79 -6.60 40.72
C PRO A 262 0.67 -7.57 41.90
N LYS A 263 0.63 -7.03 43.14
CA LYS A 263 0.48 -7.85 44.35
C LYS A 263 -0.77 -8.76 44.32
N GLN A 264 -1.83 -8.29 43.68
CA GLN A 264 -3.07 -9.06 43.53
C GLN A 264 -2.88 -10.35 42.73
N VAL A 265 -2.03 -10.34 41.68
CA VAL A 265 -1.65 -11.52 40.91
C VAL A 265 -0.69 -12.41 41.72
N LEU A 266 0.33 -11.81 42.35
CA LEU A 266 1.31 -12.54 43.16
C LEU A 266 0.72 -13.23 44.38
N SER A 267 -0.42 -12.78 44.89
CA SER A 267 -1.11 -13.44 46.01
C SER A 267 -1.90 -14.70 45.58
N GLN A 268 -2.01 -14.94 44.29
CA GLN A 268 -2.66 -16.12 43.73
C GLN A 268 -1.63 -17.18 43.33
N ALA A 269 -2.07 -18.43 43.24
CA ALA A 269 -1.26 -19.52 42.71
C ALA A 269 -1.38 -19.49 41.16
N VAL A 270 -0.50 -18.77 40.51
CA VAL A 270 -0.49 -18.59 39.04
C VAL A 270 0.88 -18.90 38.46
N ALA A 271 0.88 -19.31 37.22
CA ALA A 271 2.06 -19.36 36.37
C ALA A 271 1.93 -18.33 35.25
N MET A 272 3.05 -17.89 34.72
CA MET A 272 3.13 -17.06 33.53
C MET A 272 3.95 -17.78 32.48
N ARG A 273 3.43 -17.85 31.28
CA ARG A 273 4.18 -18.28 30.09
C ARG A 273 4.40 -17.07 29.18
N ALA A 274 5.60 -16.90 28.72
CA ALA A 274 5.93 -15.93 27.68
C ALA A 274 6.62 -16.65 26.51
N ARG A 275 6.25 -16.33 25.30
CA ARG A 275 6.84 -16.89 24.07
C ARG A 275 6.99 -15.78 23.03
N LEU A 276 8.17 -15.67 22.44
CA LEU A 276 8.43 -14.82 21.30
C LEU A 276 8.59 -15.68 20.05
N THR A 277 7.88 -15.33 18.99
CA THR A 277 7.99 -15.94 17.66
C THR A 277 8.17 -14.86 16.58
N HIS A 278 8.95 -15.16 15.53
CA HIS A 278 9.16 -14.20 14.44
C HIS A 278 8.11 -14.31 13.31
N VAL A 279 7.17 -15.22 13.43
CA VAL A 279 6.16 -15.44 12.42
C VAL A 279 4.91 -14.63 12.74
N ASP A 280 4.62 -13.65 11.90
CA ASP A 280 3.40 -12.87 11.96
C ASP A 280 2.35 -13.48 11.00
N THR A 281 1.34 -14.11 11.59
CA THR A 281 0.17 -14.64 10.88
C THR A 281 -1.07 -13.76 11.05
N TYR A 282 -0.97 -12.66 11.78
CA TYR A 282 -2.06 -11.80 12.19
C TYR A 282 -2.24 -10.59 11.25
N SER A 283 -1.15 -9.95 10.88
CA SER A 283 -1.21 -8.77 10.00
C SER A 283 -1.82 -9.05 8.64
N GLU A 284 -1.74 -10.30 8.15
CA GLU A 284 -2.47 -10.73 6.95
C GLU A 284 -3.99 -10.78 7.13
N LEU A 285 -4.48 -10.90 8.36
CA LEU A 285 -5.90 -10.91 8.69
C LEU A 285 -6.41 -9.54 9.14
N CYS A 286 -5.49 -8.61 9.41
CA CYS A 286 -5.78 -7.30 9.97
C CYS A 286 -6.56 -6.44 8.99
N THR A 287 -7.63 -5.81 9.47
CA THR A 287 -8.53 -4.96 8.69
C THR A 287 -8.27 -3.47 8.88
N ASN A 288 -7.48 -3.08 9.87
CA ASN A 288 -7.13 -1.69 10.15
C ASN A 288 -5.78 -1.29 9.54
N GLU A 289 -5.36 -0.05 9.81
CA GLU A 289 -4.12 0.55 9.30
C GLU A 289 -2.83 0.01 9.96
N LEU A 290 -2.94 -0.83 11.00
CA LEU A 290 -1.80 -1.31 11.76
C LEU A 290 -1.30 -2.65 11.24
N MET A 291 0.01 -2.82 11.27
CA MET A 291 0.68 -4.10 11.05
C MET A 291 1.78 -4.32 12.07
N ALA A 292 2.08 -5.57 12.36
CA ALA A 292 3.23 -5.91 13.20
C ALA A 292 4.54 -5.73 12.43
N VAL A 293 5.56 -5.22 13.12
CA VAL A 293 6.93 -5.19 12.62
C VAL A 293 7.50 -6.60 12.69
N LYS A 294 7.63 -7.27 11.56
CA LYS A 294 7.94 -8.72 11.48
C LYS A 294 9.19 -9.12 12.29
N GLY A 295 10.26 -8.32 12.20
CA GLY A 295 11.52 -8.62 12.92
C GLY A 295 11.43 -8.44 14.42
N ALA A 296 10.50 -7.64 14.94
CA ALA A 296 10.27 -7.51 16.37
C ALA A 296 9.66 -8.78 16.99
N GLY A 297 9.01 -9.61 16.18
CA GLY A 297 8.33 -10.80 16.61
C GLY A 297 6.98 -10.55 17.28
N ILE A 298 6.29 -11.64 17.54
CA ILE A 298 5.01 -11.66 18.26
C ILE A 298 5.27 -12.24 19.65
N LEU A 299 5.09 -11.39 20.67
CA LEU A 299 5.23 -11.75 22.07
C LEU A 299 3.88 -12.20 22.61
N ARG A 300 3.74 -13.49 22.88
CA ARG A 300 2.57 -14.03 23.58
C ARG A 300 2.84 -14.12 25.06
N VAL A 301 1.94 -13.61 25.88
CA VAL A 301 2.01 -13.71 27.34
C VAL A 301 0.70 -14.28 27.88
N ASP A 302 0.78 -15.45 28.49
CA ASP A 302 -0.37 -16.15 29.08
C ASP A 302 -0.22 -16.21 30.61
N LEU A 303 -1.30 -15.96 31.33
CA LEU A 303 -1.45 -16.36 32.72
C LEU A 303 -2.10 -17.75 32.77
N LEU A 304 -1.50 -18.66 33.56
CA LEU A 304 -1.95 -20.03 33.64
C LEU A 304 -2.34 -20.35 35.08
N SER A 305 -3.38 -21.19 35.28
CA SER A 305 -3.68 -21.76 36.59
C SER A 305 -2.63 -22.82 36.94
N LEU A 306 -2.27 -22.89 38.20
CA LEU A 306 -1.37 -23.96 38.66
C LEU A 306 -2.16 -25.25 38.84
N PRO A 307 -1.60 -26.40 38.40
CA PRO A 307 -2.18 -27.69 38.71
C PRO A 307 -2.17 -27.94 40.22
N PRO A 308 -3.06 -28.79 40.74
CA PRO A 308 -3.03 -29.15 42.16
C PRO A 308 -1.67 -29.68 42.58
N LEU A 309 -1.11 -29.10 43.61
CA LEU A 309 0.22 -29.48 44.10
C LEU A 309 0.23 -30.91 44.62
N ALA A 310 1.36 -31.58 44.47
CA ALA A 310 1.61 -32.87 45.11
C ALA A 310 1.54 -32.74 46.62
N SER A 311 0.78 -33.59 47.26
CA SER A 311 0.72 -33.69 48.71
C SER A 311 1.80 -34.65 49.20
N ALA A 312 2.74 -34.15 50.00
CA ALA A 312 3.81 -34.95 50.59
C ALA A 312 3.51 -35.33 52.01
N GLY A 313 3.66 -36.60 52.36
CA GLY A 313 3.61 -37.14 53.72
C GLY A 313 4.91 -37.78 54.07
N ARG A 314 5.01 -38.32 55.27
CA ARG A 314 6.22 -39.05 55.74
C ARG A 314 6.46 -40.30 54.88
N GLY A 315 7.39 -40.18 53.90
CA GLY A 315 7.81 -41.28 53.01
C GLY A 315 6.91 -41.55 51.80
N TRP A 316 5.96 -40.68 51.49
CA TRP A 316 5.12 -40.77 50.27
C TRP A 316 4.74 -39.39 49.72
N THR A 317 4.50 -39.36 48.43
CA THR A 317 4.01 -38.17 47.71
C THR A 317 2.85 -38.60 46.81
N VAL A 318 1.71 -37.96 46.95
CA VAL A 318 0.54 -38.18 46.09
C VAL A 318 0.40 -37.01 45.14
N ARG A 319 0.40 -37.26 43.83
CA ARG A 319 0.07 -36.27 42.79
C ARG A 319 -1.31 -36.58 42.25
N PRO A 320 -2.17 -35.58 42.06
CA PRO A 320 -3.41 -35.76 41.30
C PRO A 320 -3.07 -36.15 39.88
N VAL A 321 -3.73 -37.16 39.33
CA VAL A 321 -3.61 -37.55 37.95
C VAL A 321 -4.67 -36.76 37.14
N THR A 322 -4.25 -35.70 36.50
CA THR A 322 -5.08 -34.91 35.56
C THR A 322 -4.59 -35.11 34.17
N PRO A 323 -5.45 -35.26 33.13
CA PRO A 323 -5.01 -35.26 31.76
C PRO A 323 -4.21 -34.02 31.42
N LEU A 324 -3.17 -34.14 30.59
CA LEU A 324 -2.28 -33.01 30.25
C LEU A 324 -3.02 -31.86 29.60
N THR A 325 -4.06 -32.17 28.83
CA THR A 325 -4.92 -31.15 28.16
C THR A 325 -5.75 -30.32 29.16
N GLU A 326 -6.00 -30.86 30.37
CA GLU A 326 -6.75 -30.19 31.43
C GLU A 326 -5.84 -29.47 32.43
N ARG A 327 -4.52 -29.52 32.25
CA ARG A 327 -3.52 -28.93 33.18
C ARG A 327 -3.15 -27.51 32.85
N ILE A 328 -3.52 -27.02 31.67
CA ILE A 328 -3.27 -25.65 31.27
C ILE A 328 -4.61 -24.96 31.08
N ASP A 329 -5.08 -24.34 32.14
CA ASP A 329 -6.15 -23.38 32.10
C ASP A 329 -5.56 -21.97 31.97
N ARG A 330 -5.88 -21.26 30.91
CA ARG A 330 -5.53 -19.84 30.75
C ARG A 330 -6.43 -19.02 31.66
N VAL A 331 -5.82 -18.23 32.53
CA VAL A 331 -6.53 -17.30 33.39
C VAL A 331 -6.62 -15.96 32.64
N PRO A 332 -7.83 -15.47 32.31
CA PRO A 332 -7.97 -14.18 31.66
C PRO A 332 -7.45 -13.06 32.54
N TYR A 333 -6.89 -12.02 31.92
CA TYR A 333 -6.51 -10.80 32.62
C TYR A 333 -7.27 -9.63 32.01
N PRO A 334 -7.99 -8.82 32.78
CA PRO A 334 -8.11 -8.86 34.26
C PRO A 334 -8.76 -10.15 34.76
N ILE A 335 -8.28 -10.60 35.93
CA ILE A 335 -8.83 -11.80 36.56
C ILE A 335 -10.28 -11.50 36.97
N PRO A 336 -11.28 -12.30 36.50
CA PRO A 336 -12.69 -12.09 36.84
C PRO A 336 -12.91 -12.08 38.36
N ARG A 337 -13.60 -11.08 38.86
CA ARG A 337 -14.02 -11.03 40.25
C ARG A 337 -15.45 -11.61 40.38
N PRO A 338 -15.75 -12.32 41.46
CA PRO A 338 -17.06 -12.93 41.63
C PRO A 338 -18.20 -11.93 41.86
N ASP A 339 -17.92 -10.69 42.19
CA ASP A 339 -18.89 -9.64 42.44
C ASP A 339 -18.67 -8.50 41.42
N ASP A 340 -19.66 -8.27 40.54
CA ASP A 340 -19.77 -7.12 39.64
C ASP A 340 -20.08 -5.84 40.49
N ASP A 341 -19.13 -5.39 41.26
CA ASP A 341 -19.20 -4.09 41.94
C ASP A 341 -18.78 -3.02 40.94
N ASP A 342 -19.71 -2.20 40.50
CA ASP A 342 -19.49 -1.02 39.60
C ASP A 342 -18.46 -0.02 40.19
N ASP A 343 -18.13 -0.11 41.49
CA ASP A 343 -17.12 0.67 42.18
C ASP A 343 -15.74 -0.04 42.26
N ALA A 344 -15.48 -1.01 41.41
CA ALA A 344 -14.23 -1.78 41.45
C ALA A 344 -13.02 -0.90 41.13
N ALA A 345 -11.97 -0.99 41.94
CA ALA A 345 -10.68 -0.33 41.72
C ALA A 345 -10.15 -0.72 40.30
N PRO A 346 -9.52 0.23 39.59
CA PRO A 346 -9.02 0.02 38.21
C PRO A 346 -8.08 -1.22 38.20
N THR A 347 -8.14 -1.94 37.07
CA THR A 347 -7.25 -3.10 36.84
C THR A 347 -5.80 -2.65 36.93
N PRO A 348 -4.99 -3.25 37.81
CA PRO A 348 -3.59 -2.87 37.91
C PRO A 348 -2.84 -3.28 36.62
N ALA A 349 -2.04 -2.39 36.09
CA ALA A 349 -1.23 -2.68 34.92
C ALA A 349 -0.07 -3.63 35.26
N ILE A 350 0.27 -4.49 34.32
CA ILE A 350 1.46 -5.32 34.30
C ILE A 350 2.49 -4.64 33.40
N ARG A 351 3.68 -4.39 33.96
CA ARG A 351 4.79 -3.86 33.17
C ARG A 351 5.58 -5.02 32.58
N ILE A 352 5.74 -5.00 31.26
CA ILE A 352 6.49 -6.00 30.50
C ILE A 352 7.68 -5.31 29.85
N SER A 353 8.82 -5.98 29.82
CA SER A 353 9.98 -5.53 29.07
C SER A 353 10.68 -6.71 28.40
N HIS A 354 11.18 -6.50 27.19
CA HIS A 354 12.00 -7.45 26.45
C HIS A 354 12.93 -6.71 25.49
N ASP A 355 14.02 -7.37 25.08
CA ASP A 355 14.97 -6.80 24.15
C ASP A 355 14.48 -7.00 22.70
N LEU A 356 14.59 -5.95 21.88
CA LEU A 356 14.37 -6.02 20.45
C LEU A 356 15.68 -6.37 19.73
N PRO A 357 15.60 -6.99 18.53
CA PRO A 357 16.76 -7.18 17.66
C PRO A 357 17.44 -5.84 17.32
N LYS A 358 18.76 -5.84 17.24
CA LYS A 358 19.55 -4.64 16.94
C LYS A 358 19.48 -4.22 15.46
N ASP A 359 19.10 -5.15 14.59
CA ASP A 359 18.95 -4.97 13.16
C ASP A 359 17.55 -4.51 12.77
N LEU A 360 16.77 -4.00 13.71
CA LEU A 360 15.41 -3.52 13.50
C LEU A 360 15.41 -2.00 13.29
N ALA A 361 14.89 -1.58 12.14
CA ALA A 361 14.63 -0.18 11.81
C ALA A 361 13.16 0.14 12.12
N LEU A 362 12.92 0.98 13.13
CA LEU A 362 11.57 1.44 13.43
C LEU A 362 11.25 2.68 12.61
N VAL A 363 10.22 2.60 11.78
CA VAL A 363 9.79 3.70 10.92
C VAL A 363 9.22 4.85 11.76
N ASP A 364 8.43 4.53 12.78
CA ASP A 364 7.92 5.54 13.72
C ASP A 364 9.00 5.99 14.72
N PRO A 365 9.11 7.30 15.00
CA PRO A 365 10.08 7.82 15.97
C PRO A 365 9.84 7.31 17.39
N SER A 366 8.61 7.02 17.74
CA SER A 366 8.21 6.43 19.00
C SER A 366 7.65 5.04 18.76
N PRO A 367 8.19 3.99 19.37
CA PRO A 367 7.66 2.65 19.19
C PRO A 367 6.21 2.59 19.68
N ARG A 368 5.39 1.86 18.95
CA ARG A 368 4.00 1.58 19.30
C ARG A 368 3.87 0.10 19.60
N VAL A 369 3.12 -0.25 20.63
CA VAL A 369 2.85 -1.65 20.98
C VAL A 369 1.36 -1.87 20.91
N GLY A 370 0.96 -2.85 20.11
CA GLY A 370 -0.42 -3.30 20.01
C GLY A 370 -0.56 -4.75 20.48
N TRP A 371 -1.79 -5.15 20.76
CA TRP A 371 -2.16 -6.54 20.97
C TRP A 371 -3.23 -6.96 19.98
N TRP A 372 -3.29 -8.26 19.69
CA TRP A 372 -4.23 -8.81 18.71
C TRP A 372 -5.60 -9.04 19.33
N ASP A 373 -6.61 -8.28 18.86
CA ASP A 373 -8.02 -8.50 19.22
C ASP A 373 -8.62 -9.54 18.25
N GLU A 374 -8.75 -10.78 18.74
CA GLU A 374 -9.27 -11.89 17.94
C GLU A 374 -10.76 -11.70 17.54
N THR A 375 -11.50 -10.90 18.32
CA THR A 375 -12.93 -10.65 18.04
C THR A 375 -13.14 -9.69 16.87
N LYS A 376 -12.21 -8.75 16.68
CA LYS A 376 -12.25 -7.76 15.60
C LYS A 376 -11.31 -8.09 14.45
N SER A 377 -10.38 -9.04 14.66
CA SER A 377 -9.29 -9.35 13.75
C SER A 377 -8.44 -8.11 13.41
N GLU A 378 -8.04 -7.39 14.45
CA GLU A 378 -7.25 -6.16 14.31
C GLU A 378 -6.19 -6.02 15.42
N TRP A 379 -5.11 -5.31 15.10
CA TRP A 379 -4.17 -4.82 16.10
C TRP A 379 -4.77 -3.61 16.82
N THR A 380 -4.71 -3.60 18.14
CA THR A 380 -5.22 -2.48 18.94
C THR A 380 -4.23 -2.09 20.03
N GLU A 381 -4.11 -0.80 20.31
CA GLU A 381 -3.27 -0.25 21.37
C GLU A 381 -4.06 -0.02 22.68
N ALA A 382 -5.35 -0.35 22.67
CA ALA A 382 -6.23 -0.13 23.81
C ALA A 382 -5.74 -0.88 25.06
N GLY A 383 -5.53 -0.16 26.17
CA GLY A 383 -5.05 -0.74 27.41
C GLY A 383 -3.53 -0.97 27.49
N VAL A 384 -2.77 -0.49 26.51
CA VAL A 384 -1.30 -0.40 26.53
C VAL A 384 -0.91 1.04 26.83
N SER A 385 0.08 1.25 27.70
CA SER A 385 0.60 2.57 28.09
C SER A 385 2.09 2.50 28.39
N ASP A 386 2.71 3.65 28.62
CA ASP A 386 4.12 3.79 29.02
C ASP A 386 5.10 3.04 28.12
N VAL A 387 4.88 3.09 26.80
CA VAL A 387 5.76 2.44 25.84
C VAL A 387 7.05 3.23 25.73
N VAL A 388 8.16 2.60 26.06
CA VAL A 388 9.51 3.21 26.06
C VAL A 388 10.49 2.23 25.46
N LEU A 389 11.27 2.70 24.49
CA LEU A 389 12.43 1.99 23.96
C LEU A 389 13.70 2.67 24.48
N ASP A 390 14.49 1.92 25.20
CA ASP A 390 15.84 2.32 25.57
C ASP A 390 16.77 2.07 24.39
N ALA A 391 17.26 3.15 23.75
CA ALA A 391 18.08 3.07 22.57
C ALA A 391 19.47 2.46 22.84
N ASP A 392 19.99 2.55 24.07
CA ASP A 392 21.31 1.99 24.41
C ASP A 392 21.29 0.47 24.52
N THR A 393 20.20 -0.06 25.09
CA THR A 393 20.04 -1.49 25.33
C THR A 393 19.13 -2.18 24.33
N ASN A 394 18.42 -1.44 23.46
CA ASN A 394 17.31 -1.92 22.61
C ASN A 394 16.18 -2.60 23.41
N ARG A 395 16.01 -2.22 24.67
CA ARG A 395 14.98 -2.77 25.53
C ARG A 395 13.67 -2.02 25.38
N LEU A 396 12.65 -2.72 24.91
CA LEU A 396 11.28 -2.23 24.88
C LEU A 396 10.61 -2.49 26.22
N SER A 397 9.94 -1.50 26.79
CA SER A 397 9.13 -1.60 28.01
C SER A 397 7.76 -0.99 27.78
N PHE A 398 6.73 -1.64 28.29
CA PHE A 398 5.35 -1.12 28.22
C PHE A 398 4.52 -1.64 29.39
N SER A 399 3.44 -0.95 29.69
CA SER A 399 2.45 -1.33 30.71
C SER A 399 1.17 -1.78 30.04
N THR A 400 0.55 -2.86 30.50
CA THR A 400 -0.68 -3.40 29.91
C THR A 400 -1.68 -3.85 30.96
N ILE A 401 -2.97 -3.69 30.65
CA ILE A 401 -4.09 -4.25 31.42
C ILE A 401 -4.72 -5.46 30.76
N VAL A 402 -4.13 -5.94 29.66
CA VAL A 402 -4.56 -7.12 28.90
C VAL A 402 -3.36 -8.04 28.73
N LEU A 403 -3.55 -9.35 28.76
CA LEU A 403 -2.52 -10.33 28.44
C LEU A 403 -2.98 -11.15 27.23
N GLU A 404 -2.33 -10.91 26.13
CA GLU A 404 -2.63 -11.49 24.82
C GLU A 404 -1.35 -11.64 23.98
N ARG A 405 -1.47 -11.51 22.69
CA ARG A 405 -0.36 -11.50 21.74
C ARG A 405 0.00 -10.06 21.42
N PHE A 406 1.20 -9.66 21.81
CA PHE A 406 1.71 -8.31 21.59
C PHE A 406 2.66 -8.27 20.41
N ALA A 407 2.66 -7.14 19.71
CA ALA A 407 3.64 -6.83 18.69
C ALA A 407 4.04 -5.36 18.77
N VAL A 408 5.24 -5.06 18.31
CA VAL A 408 5.55 -3.69 17.89
C VAL A 408 4.76 -3.45 16.62
N VAL A 409 3.92 -2.41 16.61
CA VAL A 409 3.04 -2.11 15.48
C VAL A 409 3.43 -0.80 14.82
N GLN A 410 3.21 -0.71 13.53
CA GLN A 410 3.41 0.48 12.71
C GLN A 410 2.26 0.63 11.72
N SER A 411 2.15 1.82 11.11
CA SER A 411 1.25 1.99 9.97
C SER A 411 1.74 1.15 8.80
N ARG A 412 0.86 0.35 8.18
CA ARG A 412 1.20 -0.43 7.00
C ARG A 412 1.53 0.43 5.79
N CYS A 413 0.96 1.64 5.73
CA CYS A 413 1.18 2.60 4.65
C CYS A 413 2.24 3.66 4.99
N ALA A 414 3.16 3.39 5.94
CA ALA A 414 4.18 4.36 6.34
C ALA A 414 5.16 4.71 5.20
N MET A 415 5.46 3.77 4.33
CA MET A 415 6.45 3.92 3.25
C MET A 415 5.83 4.29 1.91
N PHE A 416 4.58 4.01 1.67
CA PHE A 416 3.88 4.24 0.40
C PHE A 416 2.50 4.91 0.61
N PRO A 417 1.87 5.50 -0.44
CA PRO A 417 2.37 5.65 -1.80
C PRO A 417 3.65 6.48 -1.85
N TYR A 418 4.51 6.20 -2.83
CA TYR A 418 5.76 6.95 -2.96
C TYR A 418 5.48 8.37 -3.46
N ARG A 419 6.23 9.35 -2.90
CA ARG A 419 6.20 10.73 -3.41
C ARG A 419 6.79 10.81 -4.82
N ALA A 420 7.88 10.08 -5.04
CA ALA A 420 8.54 9.94 -6.34
C ALA A 420 9.32 8.63 -6.35
N TRP A 421 9.52 8.09 -7.54
CA TRP A 421 10.46 7.00 -7.78
C TRP A 421 11.11 7.21 -9.14
N HIS A 422 12.31 6.67 -9.28
CA HIS A 422 13.00 6.68 -10.57
C HIS A 422 13.91 5.45 -10.72
N VAL A 423 14.20 5.12 -11.97
CA VAL A 423 15.16 4.08 -12.35
C VAL A 423 16.26 4.71 -13.17
N ARG A 424 17.50 4.36 -12.87
CA ARG A 424 18.68 4.77 -13.61
C ARG A 424 19.64 3.60 -13.83
N PRO A 425 20.36 3.51 -14.95
CA PRO A 425 21.49 2.58 -15.07
C PRO A 425 22.52 2.87 -13.99
N THR A 426 23.22 1.85 -13.52
CA THR A 426 24.32 2.03 -12.57
C THR A 426 25.59 2.41 -13.32
N ALA A 427 26.32 3.41 -12.83
CA ALA A 427 27.57 3.84 -13.46
C ALA A 427 28.65 2.76 -13.41
N GLY A 428 29.48 2.74 -14.45
CA GLY A 428 30.55 1.75 -14.59
C GLY A 428 30.11 0.38 -15.10
N ASN A 429 28.84 0.01 -14.87
CA ASN A 429 28.26 -1.27 -15.30
C ASN A 429 26.99 -1.03 -16.13
N VAL A 430 27.02 -0.05 -17.01
CA VAL A 430 25.86 0.29 -17.84
C VAL A 430 25.44 -0.90 -18.69
N GLY A 431 24.24 -1.43 -18.40
CA GLY A 431 23.71 -2.64 -19.01
C GLY A 431 23.70 -3.86 -18.08
N ASP A 432 24.54 -3.88 -17.03
CA ASP A 432 24.61 -5.02 -16.11
C ASP A 432 23.74 -4.85 -14.87
N SER A 433 23.54 -3.60 -14.41
CA SER A 433 22.66 -3.29 -13.28
C SER A 433 21.98 -1.93 -13.42
N VAL A 434 20.88 -1.76 -12.68
CA VAL A 434 20.13 -0.51 -12.59
C VAL A 434 19.88 -0.17 -11.11
N THR A 435 19.75 1.12 -10.81
CA THR A 435 19.38 1.59 -9.48
C THR A 435 17.94 2.08 -9.51
N ILE A 436 17.09 1.52 -8.64
CA ILE A 436 15.72 1.96 -8.40
C ILE A 436 15.71 2.78 -7.13
N SER A 437 15.33 4.04 -7.22
CA SER A 437 15.18 4.94 -6.08
C SER A 437 13.70 5.13 -5.76
N VAL A 438 13.32 5.00 -4.50
CA VAL A 438 11.96 5.28 -4.02
C VAL A 438 11.99 6.29 -2.88
N THR A 439 11.18 7.32 -2.98
CA THR A 439 11.02 8.35 -1.94
C THR A 439 9.64 8.18 -1.31
N PRO A 440 9.54 7.80 -0.03
CA PRO A 440 8.28 7.68 0.67
C PRO A 440 7.49 9.00 0.70
N ALA A 441 6.16 8.92 0.70
CA ALA A 441 5.29 10.10 0.82
C ALA A 441 5.46 10.79 2.16
N SER A 442 5.67 10.04 3.23
CA SER A 442 5.94 10.58 4.55
C SER A 442 7.39 11.06 4.66
N PHE A 443 7.59 12.38 4.66
CA PHE A 443 8.90 12.98 4.85
C PHE A 443 9.61 12.51 6.12
N HIS A 444 8.84 12.29 7.19
CA HIS A 444 9.38 11.89 8.49
C HIS A 444 10.04 10.51 8.49
N VAL A 445 9.75 9.67 7.50
CA VAL A 445 10.29 8.31 7.44
C VAL A 445 11.77 8.32 7.06
N THR A 446 12.12 9.07 6.01
CA THR A 446 13.49 9.07 5.45
C THR A 446 14.16 10.44 5.51
N GLU A 447 13.50 11.45 6.14
CA GLU A 447 13.95 12.86 6.13
C GLU A 447 14.21 13.37 4.71
N GLY A 448 13.43 12.86 3.74
CA GLY A 448 13.53 13.22 2.33
C GLY A 448 14.59 12.47 1.54
N SER A 449 15.38 11.60 2.16
CA SER A 449 16.34 10.77 1.42
C SER A 449 15.63 9.59 0.75
N PRO A 450 15.92 9.27 -0.52
CA PRO A 450 15.39 8.09 -1.16
C PRO A 450 16.05 6.83 -0.61
N LEU A 451 15.35 5.70 -0.74
CA LEU A 451 15.95 4.37 -0.63
C LEU A 451 16.37 3.92 -2.02
N GLU A 452 17.63 3.55 -2.17
CA GLU A 452 18.21 3.13 -3.45
C GLU A 452 18.46 1.63 -3.46
N ILE A 453 17.80 0.94 -4.38
CA ILE A 453 17.93 -0.50 -4.58
C ILE A 453 18.65 -0.73 -5.90
N GLU A 454 19.84 -1.31 -5.83
CA GLU A 454 20.57 -1.75 -7.02
C GLU A 454 20.11 -3.16 -7.39
N VAL A 455 19.79 -3.34 -8.68
CA VAL A 455 19.26 -4.58 -9.24
C VAL A 455 20.12 -5.01 -10.43
N GLY A 456 20.56 -6.24 -10.44
CA GLY A 456 21.39 -6.82 -11.49
C GLY A 456 20.83 -8.14 -12.01
N ASP A 457 21.72 -9.01 -12.49
CA ASP A 457 21.37 -10.30 -13.08
C ASP A 457 20.85 -11.29 -12.02
N GLY A 458 19.53 -11.25 -11.78
CA GLY A 458 18.84 -12.10 -10.80
C GLY A 458 19.07 -11.71 -9.33
N TRP A 459 19.71 -10.61 -9.04
CA TRP A 459 19.98 -10.15 -7.68
C TRP A 459 19.56 -8.69 -7.46
N ALA A 460 19.36 -8.34 -6.18
CA ALA A 460 19.13 -6.99 -5.72
C ALA A 460 19.82 -6.74 -4.37
N ARG A 461 20.18 -5.47 -4.09
CA ARG A 461 20.73 -5.03 -2.81
C ARG A 461 20.31 -3.59 -2.49
N LEU A 462 20.36 -3.20 -1.23
CA LEU A 462 20.18 -1.81 -0.83
C LEU A 462 21.50 -1.04 -1.06
N ALA A 463 21.52 -0.15 -2.04
CA ALA A 463 22.77 0.50 -2.47
C ALA A 463 23.26 1.58 -1.49
N ASN A 464 22.36 2.36 -0.90
CA ASN A 464 22.70 3.52 -0.08
C ASN A 464 22.48 3.33 1.43
N ALA A 465 22.54 2.10 1.92
CA ALA A 465 22.32 1.81 3.35
C ALA A 465 23.23 2.58 4.30
N GLU A 466 24.48 2.82 3.89
CA GLU A 466 25.48 3.55 4.69
C GLU A 466 25.24 5.07 4.71
N ASP A 467 24.61 5.60 3.66
CA ASP A 467 24.37 7.03 3.47
C ASP A 467 23.07 7.51 4.10
N LEU A 468 22.23 6.59 4.58
CA LEU A 468 20.98 6.95 5.24
C LEU A 468 21.27 7.69 6.54
N SER A 469 21.06 8.99 6.52
CA SER A 469 21.36 9.92 7.64
C SER A 469 20.45 9.70 8.85
N VAL A 470 19.29 9.09 8.65
CA VAL A 470 18.27 8.88 9.68
C VAL A 470 18.74 7.85 10.71
N PRO A 471 18.90 8.20 11.98
CA PRO A 471 19.42 7.29 13.01
C PRO A 471 18.67 5.96 13.10
N ARG A 472 17.36 5.96 12.85
CA ARG A 472 16.50 4.76 12.87
C ARG A 472 16.86 3.74 11.79
N PHE A 473 17.44 4.17 10.68
CA PHE A 473 17.87 3.27 9.61
C PHE A 473 19.31 2.79 9.78
N SER A 474 19.97 3.13 10.90
CA SER A 474 21.31 2.57 11.21
C SER A 474 21.32 1.04 11.22
N ALA A 475 20.18 0.41 11.50
CA ALA A 475 20.00 -1.03 11.44
C ALA A 475 20.13 -1.62 10.01
N LEU A 476 19.95 -0.80 8.97
CA LEU A 476 20.12 -1.20 7.56
C LEU A 476 21.58 -1.12 7.10
N ARG A 477 22.47 -0.48 7.89
CA ARG A 477 23.91 -0.41 7.57
C ARG A 477 24.48 -1.82 7.43
N GLY A 478 25.35 -1.98 6.46
CA GLY A 478 25.89 -3.28 6.10
C GLY A 478 25.06 -4.07 5.08
N MET A 479 23.83 -3.63 4.74
CA MET A 479 23.07 -4.25 3.66
C MET A 479 23.56 -3.85 2.26
N SER A 480 24.35 -2.79 2.14
CA SER A 480 24.99 -2.38 0.89
C SER A 480 26.21 -3.21 0.52
N ASN A 481 26.67 -4.11 1.38
CA ASN A 481 27.80 -4.98 1.10
C ASN A 481 27.46 -5.98 -0.01
N GLU A 482 28.40 -6.23 -0.93
CA GLU A 482 28.27 -7.22 -2.00
C GLU A 482 27.97 -8.66 -1.49
N ALA A 483 28.35 -8.97 -0.25
CA ALA A 483 27.98 -10.23 0.38
C ALA A 483 26.47 -10.36 0.71
N HIS A 484 25.70 -9.30 0.61
CA HIS A 484 24.25 -9.26 0.88
C HIS A 484 23.44 -9.08 -0.40
N THR A 485 23.88 -9.67 -1.50
CA THR A 485 23.05 -9.78 -2.70
C THR A 485 22.01 -10.86 -2.48
N LEU A 486 20.76 -10.48 -2.65
CA LEU A 486 19.57 -11.34 -2.49
C LEU A 486 18.79 -11.31 -3.79
N THR A 487 17.84 -12.21 -3.97
CA THR A 487 16.83 -12.02 -5.02
C THR A 487 15.97 -10.80 -4.69
N PRO A 488 15.31 -10.16 -5.68
CA PRO A 488 14.42 -9.04 -5.41
C PRO A 488 13.39 -9.30 -4.31
N ARG A 489 12.78 -10.47 -4.34
CA ARG A 489 11.80 -10.90 -3.33
C ARG A 489 12.42 -11.01 -1.93
N GLU A 490 13.56 -11.72 -1.84
CA GLU A 490 14.26 -11.88 -0.56
C GLU A 490 14.73 -10.55 0.03
N LEU A 491 15.18 -9.60 -0.82
CA LEU A 491 15.55 -8.27 -0.36
C LEU A 491 14.35 -7.51 0.24
N ILE A 492 13.21 -7.51 -0.45
CA ILE A 492 12.00 -6.84 0.03
C ILE A 492 11.48 -7.50 1.32
N GLU A 493 11.55 -8.84 1.41
CA GLU A 493 11.20 -9.59 2.62
C GLU A 493 12.16 -9.27 3.78
N GLU A 494 13.47 -9.18 3.51
CA GLU A 494 14.47 -8.82 4.51
C GLU A 494 14.30 -7.36 5.00
N LEU A 495 14.02 -6.41 4.11
CA LEU A 495 13.68 -5.04 4.48
C LEU A 495 12.42 -5.00 5.34
N SER A 496 11.40 -5.76 4.96
CA SER A 496 10.16 -5.88 5.75
C SER A 496 10.43 -6.53 7.12
N ARG A 497 11.29 -7.55 7.19
CA ARG A 497 11.75 -8.15 8.46
C ARG A 497 12.45 -7.11 9.33
N ARG A 498 13.26 -6.26 8.76
CA ARG A 498 13.93 -5.16 9.48
C ARG A 498 13.03 -3.98 9.79
N GLY A 499 11.75 -4.04 9.46
CA GLY A 499 10.75 -3.00 9.77
C GLY A 499 10.44 -2.02 8.64
N VAL A 500 11.11 -2.13 7.50
CA VAL A 500 10.90 -1.27 6.33
C VAL A 500 9.98 -1.99 5.34
N HIS A 501 8.68 -1.76 5.45
CA HIS A 501 7.68 -2.39 4.62
C HIS A 501 7.46 -1.62 3.32
N LEU A 502 7.93 -2.18 2.20
CA LEU A 502 7.89 -1.57 0.86
C LEU A 502 6.93 -2.27 -0.11
N ALA A 503 6.34 -3.40 0.27
CA ALA A 503 5.48 -4.20 -0.61
C ALA A 503 4.01 -3.96 -0.29
N PRO A 504 3.31 -3.06 -0.99
CA PRO A 504 1.88 -2.85 -0.80
C PRO A 504 1.07 -4.07 -1.24
N ASP A 505 -0.07 -4.27 -0.61
CA ASP A 505 -1.08 -5.26 -0.99
C ASP A 505 -2.47 -4.63 -1.23
N ASP A 506 -3.42 -5.45 -1.65
CA ASP A 506 -4.77 -4.98 -2.01
C ASP A 506 -5.51 -4.32 -0.83
N ARG A 507 -5.17 -4.66 0.41
CA ARG A 507 -5.79 -4.08 1.62
C ARG A 507 -5.34 -2.66 1.85
N ASP A 508 -4.12 -2.33 1.41
CA ASP A 508 -3.57 -0.98 1.57
C ASP A 508 -4.33 0.04 0.75
N ALA A 509 -4.89 -0.37 -0.39
CA ALA A 509 -5.77 0.49 -1.19
C ALA A 509 -7.00 0.97 -0.40
N ASN A 510 -7.59 0.08 0.42
CA ASN A 510 -8.73 0.44 1.27
C ASN A 510 -8.32 1.40 2.39
N VAL A 511 -7.13 1.20 2.98
CA VAL A 511 -6.60 2.09 4.03
C VAL A 511 -6.26 3.47 3.48
N LEU A 512 -5.74 3.53 2.25
CA LEU A 512 -5.37 4.77 1.57
C LEU A 512 -6.55 5.47 0.88
N ASP A 513 -7.72 4.84 0.83
CA ASP A 513 -8.89 5.31 0.06
C ASP A 513 -8.53 5.59 -1.41
N VAL A 514 -7.84 4.64 -2.03
CA VAL A 514 -7.43 4.68 -3.43
C VAL A 514 -7.92 3.44 -4.16
N LYS A 515 -7.93 3.47 -5.49
CA LYS A 515 -8.27 2.31 -6.32
C LYS A 515 -7.01 1.58 -6.75
N LEU A 516 -7.13 0.25 -6.89
CA LEU A 516 -6.12 -0.58 -7.54
C LEU A 516 -6.29 -0.49 -9.05
N LYS A 517 -5.17 -0.40 -9.75
CA LYS A 517 -5.11 -0.58 -11.20
C LYS A 517 -5.20 -2.05 -11.57
N ASP A 518 -5.49 -2.32 -12.85
CA ASP A 518 -5.47 -3.69 -13.38
C ASP A 518 -4.10 -4.36 -13.17
N PRO A 519 -4.03 -5.51 -12.48
CA PRO A 519 -2.76 -6.17 -12.19
C PRO A 519 -1.99 -6.62 -13.43
N GLY A 520 -2.70 -7.00 -14.51
CA GLY A 520 -2.07 -7.41 -15.76
C GLY A 520 -1.40 -6.24 -16.46
N LEU A 521 -2.05 -5.08 -16.45
CA LEU A 521 -1.52 -3.87 -17.06
C LEU A 521 -0.32 -3.31 -16.27
N THR A 522 -0.40 -3.30 -14.93
CA THR A 522 0.70 -2.85 -14.08
C THR A 522 1.91 -3.78 -14.19
N ALA A 523 1.69 -5.10 -14.26
CA ALA A 523 2.77 -6.07 -14.51
C ALA A 523 3.43 -5.85 -15.88
N ALA A 524 2.63 -5.62 -16.94
CA ALA A 524 3.17 -5.30 -18.26
C ALA A 524 3.98 -3.99 -18.26
N ALA A 525 3.53 -2.96 -17.54
CA ALA A 525 4.27 -1.71 -17.39
C ALA A 525 5.60 -1.91 -16.65
N CYS A 526 5.64 -2.75 -15.60
CA CYS A 526 6.90 -3.10 -14.93
C CYS A 526 7.87 -3.81 -15.88
N VAL A 527 7.37 -4.74 -16.71
CA VAL A 527 8.19 -5.41 -17.73
C VAL A 527 8.73 -4.41 -18.75
N ASP A 528 7.88 -3.51 -19.22
CA ASP A 528 8.27 -2.46 -20.15
C ASP A 528 9.41 -1.59 -19.59
N VAL A 529 9.26 -1.12 -18.35
CA VAL A 529 10.31 -0.34 -17.67
C VAL A 529 11.58 -1.17 -17.47
N GLY A 530 11.46 -2.42 -17.03
CA GLY A 530 12.61 -3.31 -16.85
C GLY A 530 13.43 -3.50 -18.12
N ILE A 531 12.77 -3.61 -19.28
CA ILE A 531 13.45 -3.76 -20.58
C ILE A 531 14.18 -2.50 -21.01
N ILE A 532 13.60 -1.31 -20.78
CA ILE A 532 14.20 -0.04 -21.25
C ILE A 532 15.20 0.55 -20.25
N ALA A 533 15.16 0.16 -18.98
CA ALA A 533 15.98 0.72 -17.91
C ALA A 533 17.50 0.72 -18.19
N PRO A 534 18.10 -0.26 -18.90
CA PRO A 534 19.52 -0.22 -19.24
C PRO A 534 19.93 0.94 -20.17
N GLY A 535 18.97 1.48 -20.93
CA GLY A 535 19.21 2.57 -21.88
C GLY A 535 18.59 3.91 -21.52
N TYR A 536 17.72 3.94 -20.50
CA TYR A 536 16.92 5.10 -20.17
C TYR A 536 16.88 5.40 -18.68
N PHE A 537 16.87 6.68 -18.34
CA PHE A 537 16.30 7.13 -17.08
C PHE A 537 14.78 7.02 -17.16
N VAL A 538 14.16 6.45 -16.14
CA VAL A 538 12.71 6.37 -16.00
C VAL A 538 12.31 7.04 -14.71
N HIS A 539 11.31 7.90 -14.74
CA HIS A 539 10.84 8.63 -13.56
C HIS A 539 9.32 8.55 -13.44
N SER A 540 8.83 8.54 -12.21
CA SER A 540 7.40 8.62 -11.92
C SER A 540 6.78 9.86 -12.56
N SER A 541 5.52 9.76 -12.95
CA SER A 541 4.71 10.88 -13.42
C SER A 541 3.49 11.02 -12.52
N ARG A 542 3.14 12.25 -12.14
CA ARG A 542 1.90 12.53 -11.40
C ARG A 542 0.64 12.07 -12.14
N TRP A 543 0.71 12.02 -13.45
CA TRP A 543 -0.39 11.57 -14.30
C TRP A 543 -0.69 10.07 -14.18
N CYS A 544 0.27 9.29 -13.66
CA CYS A 544 0.04 7.89 -13.33
C CYS A 544 -1.02 7.74 -12.25
N ASP A 545 -1.02 8.63 -11.27
CA ASP A 545 -1.87 8.52 -10.08
C ASP A 545 -3.19 9.30 -10.21
N ASP A 546 -3.27 10.25 -11.14
CA ASP A 546 -4.42 11.15 -11.31
C ASP A 546 -5.60 10.51 -12.07
N GLY A 547 -5.38 9.38 -12.77
CA GLY A 547 -6.43 8.68 -13.50
C GLY A 547 -7.04 9.42 -14.68
N ARG A 548 -6.51 10.59 -15.07
CA ARG A 548 -7.05 11.44 -16.16
C ARG A 548 -6.92 10.82 -17.54
N PHE A 549 -5.88 10.03 -17.79
CA PHE A 549 -5.74 9.28 -19.03
C PHE A 549 -6.66 8.06 -19.06
N GLY A 550 -6.86 7.44 -17.91
CA GLY A 550 -7.69 6.28 -17.65
C GLY A 550 -7.31 5.71 -16.28
N VAL A 551 -8.26 5.14 -15.55
CA VAL A 551 -8.03 4.62 -14.20
C VAL A 551 -6.90 3.58 -14.17
N ASN A 552 -6.77 2.79 -15.23
CA ASN A 552 -5.77 1.73 -15.35
C ASN A 552 -4.51 2.19 -16.11
N ASP A 553 -4.51 3.37 -16.74
CA ASP A 553 -3.41 3.81 -17.57
C ASP A 553 -2.16 4.09 -16.73
N VAL A 554 -1.00 3.69 -17.24
CA VAL A 554 0.30 3.93 -16.59
C VAL A 554 1.07 4.96 -17.40
N VAL A 555 1.50 6.03 -16.75
CA VAL A 555 2.30 7.09 -17.36
C VAL A 555 3.65 7.20 -16.66
N VAL A 556 4.72 7.20 -17.42
CA VAL A 556 6.09 7.40 -16.92
C VAL A 556 6.83 8.42 -17.77
N ARG A 557 7.79 9.10 -17.19
CA ARG A 557 8.72 9.99 -17.91
C ARG A 557 10.01 9.24 -18.19
N VAL A 558 10.53 9.38 -19.40
CA VAL A 558 11.77 8.73 -19.82
C VAL A 558 12.71 9.72 -20.47
N ALA A 559 14.02 9.50 -20.30
CA ALA A 559 15.08 10.23 -20.96
C ALA A 559 16.18 9.26 -21.35
N GLU A 560 16.68 9.32 -22.60
CA GLU A 560 17.73 8.42 -23.06
C GLU A 560 19.07 8.73 -22.39
N VAL A 561 19.76 7.73 -21.89
CA VAL A 561 21.13 7.85 -21.39
C VAL A 561 22.09 7.96 -22.59
N ARG A 562 22.55 9.17 -22.89
CA ARG A 562 23.47 9.42 -24.02
C ARG A 562 24.92 9.20 -23.66
N ASP A 563 25.32 9.55 -22.45
CA ASP A 563 26.68 9.38 -21.93
C ASP A 563 26.65 8.55 -20.64
N PRO A 564 27.03 7.27 -20.72
CA PRO A 564 27.03 6.39 -19.56
C PRO A 564 27.98 6.82 -18.44
N ASP A 565 29.09 7.48 -18.78
CA ASP A 565 30.11 7.90 -17.80
C ASP A 565 29.66 9.08 -16.92
N LEU A 566 28.57 9.73 -17.31
CA LEU A 566 28.00 10.86 -16.57
C LEU A 566 26.82 10.49 -15.66
N VAL A 567 26.37 9.25 -15.68
CA VAL A 567 25.13 8.82 -14.97
C VAL A 567 25.16 9.19 -13.48
N ASP A 568 26.29 8.96 -12.79
CA ASP A 568 26.42 9.27 -11.35
C ASP A 568 26.55 10.77 -11.04
N GLN A 569 26.91 11.57 -12.02
CA GLN A 569 27.07 13.02 -11.87
C GLN A 569 25.76 13.76 -12.13
N LEU A 570 24.74 13.04 -12.62
CA LEU A 570 23.47 13.61 -13.02
C LEU A 570 22.45 13.45 -11.89
N ASP A 571 21.92 14.57 -11.47
CA ASP A 571 20.75 14.58 -10.60
C ASP A 571 19.50 14.27 -11.46
N VAL A 572 18.98 13.07 -11.32
CA VAL A 572 17.81 12.61 -12.09
C VAL A 572 16.60 13.52 -11.87
N HIS A 573 16.41 14.06 -10.68
CA HIS A 573 15.33 15.00 -10.40
C HIS A 573 15.49 16.30 -11.20
N LYS A 574 16.70 16.80 -11.36
CA LYS A 574 16.96 18.00 -12.20
C LYS A 574 16.75 17.75 -13.69
N ILE A 575 17.07 16.53 -14.17
CA ILE A 575 16.79 16.15 -15.56
C ILE A 575 15.29 16.29 -15.84
N PHE A 576 14.47 15.82 -14.94
CA PHE A 576 13.01 15.80 -15.12
C PHE A 576 12.30 17.07 -14.64
N ALA A 577 12.90 17.90 -13.82
CA ALA A 577 12.34 19.18 -13.37
C ALA A 577 12.47 20.32 -14.39
N ASN A 578 13.24 20.12 -15.47
CA ASN A 578 13.63 21.19 -16.40
C ASN A 578 14.28 22.42 -15.70
N GLU A 579 14.75 22.26 -14.47
CA GLU A 579 15.46 23.28 -13.72
C GLU A 579 16.90 23.35 -14.19
N HIS A 580 17.11 23.98 -15.32
CA HIS A 580 18.46 24.31 -15.77
C HIS A 580 18.79 25.74 -15.36
N ASP A 581 19.90 25.92 -14.67
CA ASP A 581 20.49 27.26 -14.53
C ASP A 581 20.74 27.79 -15.95
N PRO A 582 20.10 28.90 -16.36
CA PRO A 582 20.28 29.47 -17.69
C PRO A 582 21.76 29.77 -18.02
N ALA A 583 22.63 29.93 -16.99
CA ALA A 583 24.06 30.16 -17.14
C ALA A 583 24.87 28.89 -17.47
N GLU A 584 24.37 27.72 -17.11
CA GLU A 584 25.01 26.42 -17.36
C GLU A 584 24.40 25.66 -18.55
N TRP A 585 23.29 26.14 -19.09
CA TRP A 585 22.57 25.45 -20.15
C TRP A 585 23.39 25.43 -21.46
N ARG A 586 23.74 24.22 -21.86
CA ARG A 586 24.35 23.94 -23.17
C ARG A 586 23.46 22.96 -23.93
N PRO A 587 22.74 23.44 -24.98
CA PRO A 587 21.77 22.62 -25.72
C PRO A 587 22.34 21.33 -26.31
N ASP A 588 23.62 21.32 -26.62
CA ASP A 588 24.35 20.20 -27.18
C ASP A 588 24.69 19.09 -26.19
N ARG A 589 24.57 19.35 -24.87
CA ARG A 589 24.83 18.36 -23.81
C ARG A 589 23.59 17.86 -23.08
N TYR A 590 22.49 18.63 -23.05
CA TYR A 590 21.36 18.41 -22.13
C TYR A 590 19.99 18.27 -22.82
N ASP A 591 19.92 18.20 -24.15
CA ASP A 591 18.68 17.81 -24.80
C ASP A 591 18.51 16.28 -24.71
N TRP A 592 18.09 15.84 -23.52
CA TRP A 592 17.88 14.42 -23.21
C TRP A 592 16.67 13.83 -23.94
N GLY A 593 15.92 14.63 -24.70
CA GLY A 593 14.72 14.18 -25.39
C GLY A 593 13.73 13.55 -24.43
N MET A 594 13.49 14.22 -23.27
CA MET A 594 12.51 13.77 -22.30
C MET A 594 11.15 13.55 -22.94
N ARG A 595 10.54 12.40 -22.64
CA ARG A 595 9.24 12.00 -23.20
C ARG A 595 8.38 11.37 -22.10
N CYS A 596 7.07 11.51 -22.24
CA CYS A 596 6.12 10.75 -21.44
C CYS A 596 5.66 9.53 -22.22
N LEU A 597 5.72 8.37 -21.59
CA LEU A 597 5.21 7.10 -22.10
C LEU A 597 3.89 6.78 -21.43
N LEU A 598 2.89 6.52 -22.24
CA LEU A 598 1.60 5.99 -21.82
C LEU A 598 1.58 4.48 -22.11
N ARG A 599 1.23 3.66 -21.12
CA ARG A 599 0.88 2.25 -21.29
C ARG A 599 -0.57 2.04 -20.92
N ASN A 600 -1.33 1.45 -21.83
CA ASN A 600 -2.72 1.07 -21.62
C ASN A 600 -3.03 -0.27 -22.29
N GLU A 601 -4.30 -0.68 -22.35
CA GLU A 601 -4.74 -1.94 -22.95
C GLU A 601 -4.37 -2.07 -24.44
N ARG A 602 -4.24 -0.96 -25.16
CA ARG A 602 -3.88 -0.94 -26.58
C ARG A 602 -2.37 -1.12 -26.82
N GLY A 603 -1.54 -0.82 -25.84
CA GLY A 603 -0.08 -0.87 -25.93
C GLY A 603 0.60 0.38 -25.34
N CYS A 604 1.78 0.69 -25.84
CA CYS A 604 2.57 1.85 -25.46
C CYS A 604 2.46 2.97 -26.48
N ALA A 605 2.41 4.21 -26.02
CA ALA A 605 2.43 5.40 -26.86
C ALA A 605 3.29 6.51 -26.22
N VAL A 606 3.86 7.38 -27.06
CA VAL A 606 4.46 8.63 -26.58
C VAL A 606 3.37 9.67 -26.46
N VAL A 607 3.31 10.31 -25.30
CA VAL A 607 2.41 11.44 -25.05
C VAL A 607 3.24 12.64 -24.62
N ASP A 608 2.90 13.82 -25.12
CA ASP A 608 3.54 15.06 -24.69
C ASP A 608 2.74 15.64 -23.52
N ALA A 609 3.04 15.15 -22.33
CA ALA A 609 2.46 15.65 -21.10
C ALA A 609 3.44 16.65 -20.47
N LYS A 610 3.06 17.92 -20.42
CA LYS A 610 3.79 18.91 -19.63
C LYS A 610 3.56 18.62 -18.15
N ASP A 611 4.51 17.96 -17.55
CA ASP A 611 4.48 17.60 -16.14
C ASP A 611 5.26 18.66 -15.32
N SER A 612 4.67 19.86 -15.22
CA SER A 612 5.18 20.88 -14.30
C SER A 612 4.61 20.59 -12.91
N TYR A 613 5.45 20.26 -11.95
CA TYR A 613 5.04 20.06 -10.56
C TYR A 613 4.45 21.30 -9.89
N ASP A 614 4.76 22.49 -10.43
CA ASP A 614 4.35 23.77 -9.84
C ASP A 614 3.01 24.30 -10.38
N ASP A 615 2.45 23.72 -11.42
CA ASP A 615 1.23 24.21 -12.02
C ASP A 615 0.08 23.18 -11.85
N LEU A 616 -0.61 23.27 -10.71
CA LEU A 616 -1.81 22.48 -10.41
C LEU A 616 -2.96 22.72 -11.40
N ASN A 617 -2.85 23.78 -12.24
CA ASN A 617 -3.83 24.18 -13.24
C ASN A 617 -3.33 24.04 -14.69
N ALA A 618 -2.16 23.42 -14.90
CA ALA A 618 -1.67 23.20 -16.25
C ALA A 618 -2.66 22.32 -17.01
N SER A 619 -3.29 22.91 -18.02
CA SER A 619 -4.08 22.17 -18.99
C SER A 619 -3.19 21.12 -19.67
N ILE A 620 -3.70 19.90 -19.77
CA ILE A 620 -3.01 18.82 -20.51
C ILE A 620 -3.12 19.14 -21.98
N ASP A 621 -2.11 19.79 -22.53
CA ASP A 621 -1.92 19.80 -23.98
C ASP A 621 -1.23 18.47 -24.34
N VAL A 622 -2.00 17.48 -24.67
CA VAL A 622 -1.49 16.24 -25.24
C VAL A 622 -1.07 16.53 -26.67
N VAL A 623 0.18 16.91 -26.87
CA VAL A 623 0.77 16.98 -28.21
C VAL A 623 1.39 15.62 -28.50
N VAL A 624 0.84 14.90 -29.43
CA VAL A 624 1.40 13.64 -29.91
C VAL A 624 2.51 13.96 -30.90
N ASN A 625 3.73 13.66 -30.49
CA ASN A 625 4.87 13.70 -31.40
C ASN A 625 5.04 12.29 -32.01
N ASP A 626 4.70 12.11 -33.27
CA ASP A 626 4.74 10.83 -33.98
C ASP A 626 6.18 10.32 -34.23
N GLY A 627 7.21 11.07 -33.82
CA GLY A 627 8.62 10.68 -33.96
C GLY A 627 9.07 10.40 -35.42
N ARG A 628 8.14 10.39 -36.36
CA ARG A 628 8.35 10.19 -37.77
C ARG A 628 8.40 11.57 -38.42
N GLY A 629 9.58 12.13 -38.53
CA GLY A 629 9.76 13.35 -39.29
C GLY A 629 9.10 13.20 -40.67
N ASP A 630 8.12 14.03 -40.96
CA ASP A 630 7.51 14.36 -42.24
C ASP A 630 6.96 13.25 -43.16
N SER A 631 6.89 12.02 -42.78
CA SER A 631 6.37 10.97 -43.64
C SER A 631 5.12 10.30 -43.06
N VAL A 632 4.06 10.52 -43.77
CA VAL A 632 2.71 9.97 -43.63
C VAL A 632 1.82 10.83 -42.75
N GLY A 633 1.02 11.65 -43.41
CA GLY A 633 0.06 12.52 -42.78
C GLY A 633 -0.85 11.79 -41.83
N ALA A 634 -0.52 11.90 -40.56
CA ALA A 634 -1.44 11.57 -39.49
C ALA A 634 -2.66 12.47 -39.68
N LYS A 635 -3.73 11.94 -40.27
CA LYS A 635 -5.01 12.62 -40.30
C LYS A 635 -5.37 12.84 -38.84
N ALA A 636 -5.42 14.10 -38.42
CA ALA A 636 -5.87 14.48 -37.09
C ALA A 636 -7.25 13.84 -36.85
N VAL A 637 -7.30 12.84 -36.01
CA VAL A 637 -8.52 12.17 -35.64
C VAL A 637 -9.05 12.86 -34.40
N ARG A 638 -10.27 13.34 -34.49
CA ARG A 638 -10.99 13.97 -33.39
C ARG A 638 -11.32 12.91 -32.36
N SER A 639 -10.57 12.86 -31.25
CA SER A 639 -10.93 12.05 -30.10
C SER A 639 -11.99 12.80 -29.28
N ARG A 640 -13.19 12.21 -29.15
CA ARG A 640 -14.27 12.70 -28.29
C ARG A 640 -14.24 12.08 -26.90
N ARG A 641 -13.09 11.90 -26.29
CA ARG A 641 -13.07 11.66 -24.85
C ARG A 641 -13.56 12.91 -24.13
N GLU A 642 -14.52 12.76 -23.23
CA GLU A 642 -14.99 13.88 -22.40
C GLU A 642 -13.80 14.52 -21.69
N GLY A 643 -13.60 15.83 -21.89
CA GLY A 643 -12.50 16.60 -21.32
C GLY A 643 -11.26 16.77 -22.22
N PHE A 644 -11.19 16.19 -23.42
CA PHE A 644 -10.09 16.39 -24.37
C PHE A 644 -10.46 17.36 -25.49
N ASP A 645 -9.50 18.19 -25.90
CA ASP A 645 -9.62 19.04 -27.05
C ASP A 645 -9.83 18.17 -28.33
N PRO A 646 -10.91 18.38 -29.11
CA PRO A 646 -11.21 17.59 -30.31
C PRO A 646 -10.15 17.68 -31.42
N TRP A 647 -9.14 18.50 -31.25
CA TRP A 647 -8.09 18.76 -32.25
C TRP A 647 -6.76 18.05 -31.97
N VAL A 648 -6.64 17.31 -30.87
CA VAL A 648 -5.42 16.57 -30.55
C VAL A 648 -5.38 15.29 -31.38
N PRO A 649 -4.30 15.02 -32.14
CA PRO A 649 -4.15 13.79 -32.90
C PRO A 649 -4.08 12.61 -31.95
N ALA A 650 -4.67 11.45 -32.33
CA ALA A 650 -4.61 10.25 -31.52
C ALA A 650 -3.15 9.74 -31.44
N PRO A 651 -2.72 9.22 -30.29
CA PRO A 651 -1.37 8.68 -30.14
C PRO A 651 -1.16 7.45 -31.03
N VAL A 652 0.04 7.32 -31.60
CA VAL A 652 0.46 6.10 -32.27
C VAL A 652 0.86 5.07 -31.23
N TYR A 653 0.22 3.90 -31.24
CA TYR A 653 0.47 2.83 -30.31
C TYR A 653 1.51 1.83 -30.84
N TYR A 654 2.27 1.28 -29.93
CA TYR A 654 3.23 0.20 -30.14
C TYR A 654 2.91 -0.97 -29.21
N PRO A 655 3.29 -2.21 -29.56
CA PRO A 655 2.99 -3.37 -28.72
C PRO A 655 3.61 -3.27 -27.31
N ASP A 656 4.82 -2.72 -27.22
CA ASP A 656 5.55 -2.51 -25.98
C ASP A 656 6.48 -1.30 -26.06
N SER A 657 7.07 -0.90 -24.95
CA SER A 657 7.98 0.24 -24.87
C SER A 657 9.29 0.00 -25.64
N ARG A 658 9.76 -1.25 -25.76
CA ARG A 658 10.96 -1.61 -26.53
C ARG A 658 10.75 -1.33 -28.03
N ALA A 659 9.65 -1.83 -28.60
CA ALA A 659 9.32 -1.61 -30.00
C ALA A 659 9.24 -0.11 -30.33
N MET A 660 8.62 0.65 -29.44
CA MET A 660 8.47 2.10 -29.58
C MET A 660 9.80 2.82 -29.48
N LEU A 661 10.56 2.61 -28.42
CA LEU A 661 11.81 3.34 -28.15
C LEU A 661 12.93 2.94 -29.09
N ARG A 662 12.94 1.69 -29.58
CA ARG A 662 13.95 1.23 -30.57
C ARG A 662 13.96 2.09 -31.85
N GLU A 663 12.81 2.60 -32.28
CA GLU A 663 12.76 3.52 -33.43
C GLU A 663 13.28 4.92 -33.08
N MET A 664 13.16 5.33 -31.82
CA MET A 664 13.47 6.67 -31.34
C MET A 664 14.85 6.80 -30.71
N SER A 665 15.47 5.69 -30.29
CA SER A 665 16.77 5.68 -29.61
C SER A 665 17.93 5.93 -30.55
N SER A 666 18.99 6.48 -29.99
CA SER A 666 20.32 6.46 -30.61
C SER A 666 20.81 5.02 -30.84
N LYS A 667 21.86 4.85 -31.64
CA LYS A 667 22.46 3.54 -31.84
C LYS A 667 22.92 2.92 -30.50
N GLY A 668 23.57 3.69 -29.63
CA GLY A 668 24.04 3.21 -28.33
C GLY A 668 22.89 2.85 -27.37
N GLY A 669 21.79 3.63 -27.37
CA GLY A 669 20.60 3.30 -26.57
C GLY A 669 19.97 1.99 -27.01
N ARG A 670 19.85 1.76 -28.34
CA ARG A 670 19.33 0.49 -28.88
C ARG A 670 20.20 -0.71 -28.49
N GLU A 671 21.52 -0.58 -28.64
CA GLU A 671 22.45 -1.65 -28.28
C GLU A 671 22.30 -2.01 -26.79
N ARG A 672 22.23 -1.04 -25.88
CA ARG A 672 22.04 -1.31 -24.45
C ARG A 672 20.73 -2.02 -24.12
N ILE A 673 19.62 -1.66 -24.79
CA ILE A 673 18.34 -2.34 -24.61
C ILE A 673 18.35 -3.77 -25.18
N ASP A 674 18.96 -3.95 -26.35
CA ASP A 674 18.96 -5.23 -27.04
C ASP A 674 19.97 -6.24 -26.40
N ASP A 675 21.08 -5.76 -25.83
CA ASP A 675 22.14 -6.58 -25.21
C ASP A 675 21.88 -6.86 -23.71
N ALA A 676 20.88 -6.20 -23.09
CA ALA A 676 20.57 -6.41 -21.68
C ALA A 676 20.15 -7.86 -21.39
N ALA A 677 20.70 -8.42 -20.31
CA ALA A 677 20.37 -9.79 -19.88
C ALA A 677 18.88 -9.90 -19.53
N ALA A 678 18.24 -10.97 -19.98
CA ALA A 678 16.82 -11.21 -19.72
C ALA A 678 16.52 -11.32 -18.20
N THR A 679 17.43 -11.92 -17.46
CA THR A 679 17.35 -12.08 -16.00
C THR A 679 17.50 -10.75 -15.25
N ALA A 680 18.40 -9.85 -15.69
CA ALA A 680 18.54 -8.50 -15.11
C ALA A 680 17.29 -7.64 -15.37
N THR A 681 16.77 -7.65 -16.60
CA THR A 681 15.53 -6.94 -16.93
C THR A 681 14.31 -7.49 -16.20
N ALA A 682 14.27 -8.81 -15.96
CA ALA A 682 13.22 -9.46 -15.20
C ALA A 682 13.30 -9.12 -13.70
N ALA A 683 14.51 -9.15 -13.12
CA ALA A 683 14.73 -8.76 -11.73
C ALA A 683 14.32 -7.30 -11.49
N THR A 684 14.61 -6.40 -12.44
CA THR A 684 14.16 -5.01 -12.39
C THR A 684 12.64 -4.92 -12.41
N ALA A 685 11.98 -5.62 -13.34
CA ALA A 685 10.52 -5.67 -13.44
C ALA A 685 9.88 -6.25 -12.18
N GLU A 686 10.44 -7.32 -11.62
CA GLU A 686 9.97 -7.93 -10.37
C GLU A 686 10.11 -6.96 -9.19
N THR A 687 11.25 -6.26 -9.08
CA THR A 687 11.45 -5.26 -8.02
C THR A 687 10.41 -4.16 -8.10
N LEU A 688 10.16 -3.58 -9.27
CA LEU A 688 9.13 -2.55 -9.47
C LEU A 688 7.73 -3.07 -9.14
N ARG A 689 7.43 -4.31 -9.50
CA ARG A 689 6.15 -4.95 -9.17
C ARG A 689 5.99 -5.16 -7.67
N LEU A 690 7.03 -5.63 -6.98
CA LEU A 690 7.03 -5.82 -5.52
C LEU A 690 6.89 -4.48 -4.77
N LEU A 691 7.52 -3.43 -5.27
CA LEU A 691 7.39 -2.07 -4.75
C LEU A 691 6.00 -1.46 -5.03
N GLY A 692 5.21 -2.04 -5.94
CA GLY A 692 3.88 -1.57 -6.26
C GLY A 692 3.83 -0.15 -6.83
N VAL A 693 4.88 0.27 -7.55
CA VAL A 693 5.03 1.66 -8.05
C VAL A 693 3.90 2.11 -8.99
N PHE A 694 3.16 1.18 -9.56
CA PHE A 694 2.02 1.44 -10.44
C PHE A 694 0.67 0.99 -9.86
N SER A 695 0.64 0.46 -8.65
CA SER A 695 -0.54 -0.25 -8.13
C SER A 695 -1.73 0.66 -7.85
N PHE A 696 -1.49 1.91 -7.49
CA PHE A 696 -2.53 2.80 -6.98
C PHE A 696 -2.92 3.88 -7.98
N THR A 697 -4.20 4.27 -7.95
CA THR A 697 -4.72 5.44 -8.67
C THR A 697 -5.79 6.13 -7.83
N ARG A 698 -5.93 7.43 -8.00
CA ARG A 698 -7.03 8.21 -7.43
C ARG A 698 -8.13 8.38 -8.48
N GLU A 699 -9.37 8.39 -8.05
CA GLU A 699 -10.43 8.84 -8.95
C GLU A 699 -10.22 10.31 -9.26
N PRO A 700 -10.30 10.70 -10.56
CA PRO A 700 -10.26 12.12 -10.89
C PRO A 700 -11.38 12.83 -10.13
N THR A 701 -11.03 13.88 -9.41
CA THR A 701 -12.03 14.71 -8.72
C THR A 701 -12.99 15.22 -9.78
N PRO A 702 -14.32 14.97 -9.65
CA PRO A 702 -15.26 15.49 -10.61
C PRO A 702 -15.11 17.01 -10.70
N GLU A 703 -15.00 17.53 -11.90
CA GLU A 703 -14.95 18.98 -12.09
C GLU A 703 -16.16 19.59 -11.38
N PRO A 704 -15.97 20.70 -10.62
CA PRO A 704 -17.09 21.35 -9.99
C PRO A 704 -18.10 21.69 -11.07
N THR A 705 -19.32 21.18 -10.92
CA THR A 705 -20.41 21.47 -11.84
C THR A 705 -20.45 22.99 -12.01
N PRO A 706 -20.29 23.53 -13.23
CA PRO A 706 -20.28 24.97 -13.44
C PRO A 706 -21.52 25.52 -12.74
N GLU A 707 -21.32 26.50 -11.88
CA GLU A 707 -22.44 27.17 -11.21
C GLU A 707 -23.44 27.56 -12.28
N PRO A 708 -24.74 27.25 -12.11
CA PRO A 708 -25.73 27.59 -13.10
C PRO A 708 -25.57 29.09 -13.40
N THR A 709 -25.27 29.40 -14.65
CA THR A 709 -25.14 30.78 -15.10
C THR A 709 -26.34 31.54 -14.54
N PRO A 710 -26.14 32.60 -13.74
CA PRO A 710 -27.28 33.31 -13.17
C PRO A 710 -28.22 33.66 -14.29
N GLU A 711 -29.49 33.24 -14.15
CA GLU A 711 -30.52 33.61 -15.12
C GLU A 711 -30.40 35.12 -15.32
N PRO A 712 -30.34 35.61 -16.60
CA PRO A 712 -30.23 37.02 -16.83
C PRO A 712 -31.37 37.68 -16.05
N GLU A 713 -31.00 38.57 -15.14
CA GLU A 713 -31.97 39.40 -14.44
C GLU A 713 -32.86 40.01 -15.51
N LEU A 714 -34.12 39.63 -15.49
CA LEU A 714 -35.12 40.26 -16.34
C LEU A 714 -35.05 41.77 -16.04
N GLU A 715 -34.58 42.55 -17.00
CA GLU A 715 -34.61 43.99 -16.89
C GLU A 715 -35.99 44.38 -16.41
N PRO A 716 -36.10 45.20 -15.35
CA PRO A 716 -37.37 45.63 -14.84
C PRO A 716 -38.10 46.34 -15.98
N ASP A 717 -39.39 45.99 -16.17
CA ASP A 717 -40.24 46.64 -17.18
C ASP A 717 -40.11 48.18 -17.03
N PRO A 718 -39.92 48.87 -18.17
CA PRO A 718 -39.72 50.31 -18.12
C PRO A 718 -40.92 51.00 -17.42
N GLU A 719 -40.59 51.84 -16.47
CA GLU A 719 -41.61 52.67 -15.80
C GLU A 719 -42.33 53.50 -16.83
N LEU A 720 -43.63 53.31 -16.93
CA LEU A 720 -44.48 54.07 -17.82
C LEU A 720 -45.05 55.28 -17.03
N ASP A 721 -45.11 56.45 -17.69
CA ASP A 721 -45.78 57.61 -17.15
C ASP A 721 -47.32 57.40 -17.08
N GLU A 722 -48.06 58.35 -16.49
CA GLU A 722 -49.53 58.25 -16.32
C GLU A 722 -50.29 58.16 -17.65
N ASP A 723 -49.65 58.45 -18.75
CA ASP A 723 -50.20 58.38 -20.11
C ASP A 723 -49.75 57.12 -20.90
N GLY A 724 -48.94 56.19 -20.25
CA GLY A 724 -48.54 54.89 -20.81
C GLY A 724 -47.29 54.95 -21.73
N ASN A 725 -46.48 55.95 -21.69
CA ASN A 725 -45.24 56.07 -22.44
C ASN A 725 -44.00 55.80 -21.57
N PRO A 726 -42.93 55.19 -22.10
CA PRO A 726 -41.72 54.94 -21.36
C PRO A 726 -40.98 56.24 -21.01
N VAL A 727 -40.58 56.38 -19.73
CA VAL A 727 -39.84 57.53 -19.21
C VAL A 727 -38.38 57.41 -19.64
N GLU A 728 -37.91 58.34 -20.49
CA GLU A 728 -36.47 58.42 -20.83
C GLU A 728 -35.66 58.97 -19.66
N LYS A 729 -34.70 58.18 -19.17
CA LYS A 729 -33.68 58.61 -18.17
C LYS A 729 -32.62 59.45 -18.90
N PRO A 730 -32.17 60.59 -18.30
CA PRO A 730 -31.09 61.38 -18.84
C PRO A 730 -29.76 60.60 -18.80
N ALA A 731 -28.97 60.71 -19.85
CA ALA A 731 -27.63 60.10 -19.98
C ALA A 731 -26.67 60.70 -18.90
N GLU A 732 -26.10 59.86 -18.08
CA GLU A 732 -24.97 60.24 -17.22
C GLU A 732 -23.66 60.19 -18.05
N GLU A 733 -22.94 61.30 -17.96
CA GLU A 733 -21.64 61.52 -18.60
C GLU A 733 -20.58 60.56 -18.08
N GLU A 734 -19.87 59.87 -18.94
CA GLU A 734 -18.65 59.15 -18.64
C GLU A 734 -17.54 60.08 -18.16
N GLY A 735 -17.24 60.02 -16.85
CA GLY A 735 -16.08 60.66 -16.26
C GLY A 735 -14.87 59.73 -16.24
N ALA A 736 -13.87 60.01 -17.05
CA ALA A 736 -12.59 59.34 -17.08
C ALA A 736 -11.83 59.53 -15.74
N ALA A 737 -11.43 58.47 -15.09
CA ALA A 737 -10.49 58.47 -13.96
C ALA A 737 -9.13 57.89 -14.38
N VAL A 738 -8.16 58.78 -14.25
CA VAL A 738 -6.72 58.56 -14.48
C VAL A 738 -6.15 57.65 -13.42
N VAL A 739 -5.34 56.71 -13.84
CA VAL A 739 -4.51 55.86 -12.96
C VAL A 739 -3.25 56.64 -12.56
N GLU A 740 -3.03 56.83 -11.28
CA GLU A 740 -1.72 57.20 -10.74
C GLU A 740 -1.13 56.07 -9.95
N ALA A 741 0.07 55.66 -10.39
CA ALA A 741 0.94 54.73 -9.70
C ALA A 741 1.72 55.49 -8.60
N GLY A 742 1.75 54.94 -7.40
CA GLY A 742 2.59 55.42 -6.31
C GLY A 742 3.24 54.25 -5.61
N ALA A 743 4.55 54.12 -5.87
CA ALA A 743 5.44 53.30 -5.09
C ALA A 743 5.85 54.01 -3.83
N GLU A 744 5.87 53.33 -2.67
CA GLU A 744 6.77 53.70 -1.58
C GLU A 744 7.23 52.49 -0.81
N VAL A 745 8.55 52.41 -0.71
CA VAL A 745 9.42 51.54 0.06
C VAL A 745 9.52 52.10 1.45
N GLU A 746 9.41 51.29 2.49
CA GLU A 746 10.20 51.54 3.72
C GLU A 746 10.55 50.25 4.45
N ALA A 747 11.82 50.22 4.81
CA ALA A 747 12.53 49.22 5.58
C ALA A 747 12.49 49.53 7.09
N GLY A 748 12.82 48.55 7.89
CA GLY A 748 13.13 48.68 9.34
C GLY A 748 12.99 47.33 10.01
N GLU A 749 13.97 46.57 10.16
CA GLU A 749 15.07 46.48 11.18
C GLU A 749 14.61 46.04 12.56
N GLU A 750 15.28 44.93 12.96
CA GLU A 750 15.73 44.55 14.34
C GLU A 750 14.64 44.15 15.38
N THR A 751 14.84 43.20 16.23
CA THR A 751 15.95 42.44 16.87
C THR A 751 15.41 41.30 17.76
N THR A 752 16.21 40.26 17.85
CA THR A 752 16.54 39.39 19.01
C THR A 752 15.50 39.06 20.09
N THR A 753 15.22 37.82 20.30
CA THR A 753 15.87 36.87 21.26
C THR A 753 15.49 35.44 20.96
#